data_5aba127ad64a7da89a19ea62d83af04c
#
_entry.id   5aba127ad64a7da89a19ea62d83af04c
#
_cell.length_a   1.000
_cell.length_b   1.000
_cell.length_c   1.000
_cell.angle_alpha   90.00
_cell.angle_beta   90.00
_cell.angle_gamma   90.00
#
_symmetry.space_group_name_H-M   'P 1'
#
loop_
_entity.id
_entity.type
_entity.pdbx_description
1 polymer ?
#
loop_
_entity_poly.entity_id
_entity_poly.type
_entity_poly.pdbx_seq_one_letter_code
_entity_poly.pdbx_strand_id
1 'polypeptide(L)'
;MDVWNVKGLKKAACLVMGLASFGLADNPISTYHYLADPGAAADDEYFYIITDSDDPAPYNSNGYKIYALYAFRSKDMQNWTDYGIIYDARKVNGINDIWASGIAVHNGTFYIVFPDGGGGGIGYIKAPAIDGPWTNAVGNGKDKLVGGRGIIGCDGVSWCFDPGIFIDDDGTTYVTWGGGESNSRPNTDNFDIVKLNDAKNAPVGNGSHVKVNNLPTRKMLEASYIHKHKGTYYFSYSTGWQQGAPTIDYGMSNNVMGPYTWKGTILGDPSMNGRSINGNNNHHGIAEFKGHSYVVYHDRRIAKGHNGLEIIPADDGQPKPNEGYHRSVSVDEMFYNADGTIKQVVCTNEGPKQIENFDPYDWYPALTSSKQKGIRSRSNFVVGKRAEHVLIPLSSKESWIRVSGVDFGTAATGFTVEASSAADGNKIEIRTGSASGTLAGTCTLKNTGSKNTYAENKCEVSGLKGIVNQLFLVFKGNQDSTMYVKAWGFEGSGTTPPEPQKPFGGKAWEIPGKIEMENFDEPGTGRGAGVDSYSDNDSDDHGAESNGGKSYREGTGVDIYKKATGYVVGYNQAGEWLEYTVNVKEAGDYTMYAAVASANATSGFQLSIDDKNITEEIAVPKNDGEENFDDYNKVKANVTLPAGEHILRFTVTGDWMDIDYINFVAGKDAADSDPLEGTTAIKGVKLASASTASFDVFDLTGKKVASFTARNMTEASKMWQNGSIKGSEKAQGICLIRNHANGMIAKVRTTK
;
A
#
# COMPACT_ATOMS: atom_id res chain seq x y z
N MET A 1 0.67 -69.82 6.02
CA MET A 1 1.52 -69.80 4.80
C MET A 1 1.27 -68.45 4.16
N ASP A 2 2.13 -67.50 4.10
CA ASP A 2 3.52 -67.32 4.59
C ASP A 2 3.72 -65.87 5.00
N VAL A 3 4.56 -65.74 5.99
CA VAL A 3 5.07 -64.51 6.59
C VAL A 3 6.04 -63.86 5.62
N TRP A 4 5.95 -62.53 5.40
CA TRP A 4 7.12 -61.70 5.07
C TRP A 4 7.16 -60.41 5.87
N ASN A 5 8.19 -60.41 6.66
CA ASN A 5 8.61 -59.36 7.58
C ASN A 5 9.53 -58.37 6.84
N VAL A 6 9.24 -57.07 6.84
CA VAL A 6 10.23 -56.05 6.44
C VAL A 6 10.31 -54.98 7.50
N LYS A 7 11.39 -55.02 8.23
CA LYS A 7 11.89 -53.92 9.10
C LYS A 7 12.45 -52.80 8.23
N GLY A 8 12.21 -51.59 8.63
CA GLY A 8 13.08 -50.45 8.27
C GLY A 8 12.35 -49.19 7.80
N LEU A 9 11.52 -48.55 8.63
CA LEU A 9 11.17 -47.13 8.38
C LEU A 9 12.16 -46.25 9.14
N LYS A 10 13.06 -45.61 8.40
CA LYS A 10 13.83 -44.45 8.88
C LYS A 10 12.87 -43.29 9.10
N LYS A 11 12.90 -42.74 10.32
CA LYS A 11 12.22 -41.50 10.65
C LYS A 11 12.80 -40.37 9.80
N ALA A 12 12.07 -39.94 8.80
CA ALA A 12 12.27 -38.64 8.20
C ALA A 12 11.69 -37.59 9.15
N ALA A 13 12.56 -36.81 9.76
CA ALA A 13 12.15 -35.60 10.46
C ALA A 13 11.74 -34.58 9.39
N CYS A 14 10.43 -34.34 9.23
CA CYS A 14 9.97 -33.16 8.53
C CYS A 14 10.39 -31.95 9.34
N LEU A 15 11.42 -31.25 8.86
CA LEU A 15 11.70 -29.87 9.26
C LEU A 15 10.57 -29.04 8.67
N VAL A 16 9.59 -28.65 9.48
CA VAL A 16 8.65 -27.61 9.14
C VAL A 16 9.45 -26.32 9.22
N MET A 17 9.96 -25.86 8.08
CA MET A 17 10.37 -24.47 7.93
C MET A 17 9.10 -23.65 8.11
N GLY A 18 9.03 -22.89 9.18
CA GLY A 18 8.01 -21.91 9.38
C GLY A 18 8.19 -20.83 8.31
N LEU A 19 7.31 -20.82 7.34
CA LEU A 19 7.09 -19.65 6.49
C LEU A 19 6.79 -18.49 7.45
N ALA A 20 7.68 -17.52 7.50
CA ALA A 20 7.39 -16.23 8.09
C ALA A 20 6.28 -15.60 7.22
N SER A 21 5.04 -15.80 7.61
CA SER A 21 3.94 -15.01 7.05
C SER A 21 4.20 -13.57 7.46
N PHE A 22 4.63 -12.73 6.53
CA PHE A 22 4.55 -11.28 6.68
C PHE A 22 3.11 -10.97 7.09
N GLY A 23 2.95 -10.20 8.16
CA GLY A 23 1.64 -9.90 8.71
C GLY A 23 0.86 -9.05 7.74
N LEU A 24 0.00 -9.70 6.96
CA LEU A 24 -0.97 -9.03 6.11
C LEU A 24 -2.04 -8.39 6.99
N ALA A 25 -2.57 -7.23 6.60
CA ALA A 25 -3.75 -6.67 7.22
C ALA A 25 -4.86 -7.73 7.19
N ASP A 26 -5.69 -7.74 8.22
CA ASP A 26 -6.80 -8.70 8.27
C ASP A 26 -8.11 -7.93 8.05
N ASN A 27 -8.70 -8.08 6.88
CA ASN A 27 -10.06 -7.59 6.64
C ASN A 27 -11.08 -8.35 7.51
N PRO A 28 -12.06 -7.68 8.13
CA PRO A 28 -12.31 -6.24 8.08
C PRO A 28 -11.42 -5.45 9.05
N ILE A 29 -11.32 -4.12 8.86
CA ILE A 29 -10.46 -3.23 9.66
C ILE A 29 -10.84 -3.16 11.16
N SER A 30 -12.09 -3.46 11.48
CA SER A 30 -12.59 -3.57 12.85
C SER A 30 -13.45 -4.82 13.00
N THR A 31 -13.24 -5.58 14.10
CA THR A 31 -13.99 -6.81 14.41
C THR A 31 -14.94 -6.65 15.60
N TYR A 32 -15.07 -5.44 16.15
CA TYR A 32 -15.92 -5.14 17.32
C TYR A 32 -16.99 -4.09 17.03
N HIS A 33 -17.10 -3.64 15.78
CA HIS A 33 -18.15 -2.75 15.27
C HIS A 33 -18.79 -3.32 14.02
N TYR A 34 -20.07 -3.06 13.82
CA TYR A 34 -20.72 -3.14 12.52
C TYR A 34 -20.62 -1.79 11.84
N LEU A 35 -19.82 -1.72 10.80
CA LEU A 35 -19.49 -0.51 10.06
C LEU A 35 -19.96 -0.60 8.62
N ALA A 36 -20.42 0.51 8.07
CA ALA A 36 -21.03 0.54 6.76
C ALA A 36 -20.65 1.80 5.95
N ASP A 37 -20.98 1.76 4.67
CA ASP A 37 -20.98 2.87 3.73
C ASP A 37 -19.71 3.76 3.82
N PRO A 38 -18.51 3.18 3.58
CA PRO A 38 -17.26 3.88 3.80
C PRO A 38 -17.00 4.97 2.77
N GLY A 39 -16.50 6.12 3.25
CA GLY A 39 -15.81 7.13 2.46
C GLY A 39 -14.30 7.09 2.73
N ALA A 40 -13.49 7.43 1.74
CA ALA A 40 -12.03 7.44 1.84
C ALA A 40 -11.42 8.79 1.46
N ALA A 41 -10.35 9.17 2.12
CA ALA A 41 -9.50 10.31 1.77
C ALA A 41 -8.07 10.04 2.19
N ALA A 42 -7.10 10.75 1.63
CA ALA A 42 -5.71 10.68 2.05
C ALA A 42 -5.05 12.06 1.97
N ASP A 43 -4.04 12.28 2.81
CA ASP A 43 -3.05 13.33 2.67
C ASP A 43 -1.65 12.68 2.55
N ASP A 44 -0.59 13.46 2.62
CA ASP A 44 0.78 12.93 2.46
C ASP A 44 1.19 12.00 3.62
N GLU A 45 0.50 12.05 4.76
CA GLU A 45 0.91 11.31 5.96
C GLU A 45 -0.02 10.14 6.30
N TYR A 46 -1.33 10.29 6.03
CA TYR A 46 -2.33 9.31 6.46
C TYR A 46 -3.36 9.01 5.37
N PHE A 47 -3.79 7.75 5.37
CA PHE A 47 -5.04 7.32 4.75
C PHE A 47 -6.17 7.37 5.79
N TYR A 48 -7.31 7.93 5.42
CA TYR A 48 -8.47 8.13 6.28
C TYR A 48 -9.69 7.40 5.76
N ILE A 49 -10.44 6.80 6.67
CA ILE A 49 -11.73 6.17 6.38
C ILE A 49 -12.75 6.78 7.34
N ILE A 50 -13.90 7.20 6.80
CA ILE A 50 -15.09 7.41 7.61
C ILE A 50 -16.11 6.32 7.27
N THR A 51 -16.94 5.96 8.23
CA THR A 51 -18.03 5.01 8.05
C THR A 51 -19.24 5.49 8.80
N ASP A 52 -20.41 5.16 8.32
CA ASP A 52 -21.56 5.10 9.21
C ASP A 52 -21.56 3.78 10.01
N SER A 53 -22.49 3.60 10.91
CA SER A 53 -22.50 2.46 11.80
C SER A 53 -23.86 1.79 11.86
N ASP A 54 -23.86 0.49 11.62
CA ASP A 54 -24.98 -0.40 11.91
C ASP A 54 -25.05 -0.74 13.43
N ASP A 55 -24.09 -0.25 14.24
CA ASP A 55 -24.15 -0.15 15.70
C ASP A 55 -24.78 1.20 16.06
N PRO A 56 -25.60 1.40 16.93
CA PRO A 56 -25.88 0.79 18.22
C PRO A 56 -27.27 0.22 18.39
N ALA A 57 -27.45 -0.45 19.51
CA ALA A 57 -28.76 -0.88 19.95
C ALA A 57 -29.69 0.32 20.31
N PRO A 58 -31.02 0.13 20.23
CA PRO A 58 -31.67 -1.14 19.85
C PRO A 58 -31.87 -1.20 18.34
N TYR A 59 -31.26 -2.17 17.69
CA TYR A 59 -31.55 -2.44 16.29
C TYR A 59 -32.95 -2.96 16.15
N ASN A 60 -33.77 -2.29 15.36
CA ASN A 60 -34.87 -3.01 14.79
C ASN A 60 -34.30 -3.80 13.58
N SER A 61 -34.71 -5.01 13.44
CA SER A 61 -34.28 -5.97 12.42
C SER A 61 -34.46 -5.51 10.96
N ASN A 62 -35.00 -4.33 10.73
CA ASN A 62 -35.50 -3.88 9.43
C ASN A 62 -34.97 -2.52 9.01
N GLY A 63 -33.97 -1.92 9.68
CA GLY A 63 -33.76 -0.54 9.39
C GLY A 63 -32.37 -0.05 9.51
N TYR A 64 -32.05 0.71 8.54
CA TYR A 64 -30.93 1.63 8.52
C TYR A 64 -31.22 2.80 9.48
N LYS A 65 -31.21 2.55 10.78
CA LYS A 65 -31.28 3.54 11.84
C LYS A 65 -29.86 3.89 12.25
N ILE A 66 -29.26 4.79 11.50
CA ILE A 66 -27.84 5.10 11.57
C ILE A 66 -27.70 6.50 12.15
N TYR A 67 -26.99 6.63 13.26
CA TYR A 67 -26.91 7.90 14.00
C TYR A 67 -25.50 8.48 14.06
N ALA A 68 -24.48 7.68 13.75
CA ALA A 68 -23.11 8.05 14.07
C ALA A 68 -22.16 7.78 12.91
N LEU A 69 -21.19 8.68 12.77
CA LEU A 69 -20.01 8.49 11.92
C LEU A 69 -18.82 8.08 12.78
N TYR A 70 -18.11 7.07 12.35
CA TYR A 70 -16.84 6.62 12.88
C TYR A 70 -15.70 7.07 11.95
N ALA A 71 -14.50 7.19 12.49
CA ALA A 71 -13.32 7.49 11.69
C ALA A 71 -12.14 6.60 12.06
N PHE A 72 -11.36 6.28 11.03
CA PHE A 72 -10.13 5.53 11.12
C PHE A 72 -9.03 6.25 10.36
N ARG A 73 -7.78 6.07 10.79
CA ARG A 73 -6.63 6.45 9.96
C ARG A 73 -5.52 5.40 10.05
N SER A 74 -4.69 5.36 9.00
CA SER A 74 -3.49 4.54 8.96
C SER A 74 -2.36 5.27 8.23
N LYS A 75 -1.11 5.11 8.69
CA LYS A 75 0.10 5.51 7.95
C LYS A 75 0.56 4.41 7.00
N ASP A 76 0.28 3.16 7.34
CA ASP A 76 0.91 1.97 6.80
C ASP A 76 -0.05 0.97 6.17
N MET A 77 -1.34 1.31 6.09
CA MET A 77 -2.43 0.50 5.55
C MET A 77 -2.74 -0.81 6.29
N GLN A 78 -2.01 -1.12 7.37
CA GLN A 78 -2.28 -2.28 8.22
C GLN A 78 -2.73 -1.91 9.63
N ASN A 79 -2.04 -0.96 10.27
CA ASN A 79 -2.35 -0.53 11.62
C ASN A 79 -3.32 0.64 11.57
N TRP A 80 -4.55 0.40 12.00
CA TRP A 80 -5.63 1.39 11.96
C TRP A 80 -5.86 1.96 13.35
N THR A 81 -5.85 3.29 13.47
CA THR A 81 -6.32 3.99 14.65
C THR A 81 -7.80 4.25 14.54
N ASP A 82 -8.60 3.66 15.42
CA ASP A 82 -10.03 3.90 15.55
C ASP A 82 -10.27 5.09 16.51
N TYR A 83 -10.91 6.13 16.00
CA TYR A 83 -11.32 7.33 16.75
C TYR A 83 -12.73 7.22 17.33
N GLY A 84 -13.45 6.12 17.05
CA GLY A 84 -14.82 5.94 17.45
C GLY A 84 -15.78 6.91 16.79
N ILE A 85 -16.80 7.30 17.52
CA ILE A 85 -17.85 8.21 17.03
C ILE A 85 -17.29 9.62 16.96
N ILE A 86 -17.07 10.11 15.75
CA ILE A 86 -16.62 11.49 15.46
C ILE A 86 -17.78 12.47 15.30
N TYR A 87 -18.98 11.97 14.96
CA TYR A 87 -20.18 12.77 14.83
C TYR A 87 -21.43 11.93 15.17
N ASP A 88 -22.35 12.47 16.00
CA ASP A 88 -23.55 11.78 16.47
C ASP A 88 -24.78 12.66 16.26
N ALA A 89 -25.63 12.28 15.30
CA ALA A 89 -26.86 12.99 14.94
C ALA A 89 -27.81 13.21 16.13
N ARG A 90 -27.84 12.26 17.07
CA ARG A 90 -28.71 12.36 18.28
C ARG A 90 -28.34 13.53 19.19
N LYS A 91 -27.13 14.05 19.05
CA LYS A 91 -26.58 15.18 19.84
C LYS A 91 -26.54 16.49 19.06
N VAL A 92 -26.95 16.48 17.80
CA VAL A 92 -26.94 17.65 16.92
C VAL A 92 -28.36 17.98 16.50
N ASN A 93 -28.78 19.21 16.75
CA ASN A 93 -30.15 19.64 16.41
C ASN A 93 -30.35 19.67 14.89
N GLY A 94 -31.51 19.14 14.45
CA GLY A 94 -31.96 19.26 13.06
C GLY A 94 -31.43 18.19 12.13
N ILE A 95 -30.76 17.15 12.65
CA ILE A 95 -30.34 15.95 11.94
C ILE A 95 -30.99 14.75 12.59
N ASN A 96 -31.61 13.87 11.79
CA ASN A 96 -32.31 12.68 12.30
C ASN A 96 -31.48 11.41 12.15
N ASP A 97 -30.91 11.21 10.98
CA ASP A 97 -30.08 10.04 10.64
C ASP A 97 -28.84 10.52 9.87
N ILE A 98 -27.73 9.80 9.97
CA ILE A 98 -26.53 10.02 9.15
C ILE A 98 -26.24 8.71 8.45
N TRP A 99 -26.49 8.69 7.14
CA TRP A 99 -26.17 7.54 6.28
C TRP A 99 -24.84 7.73 5.57
N ALA A 100 -24.65 6.99 4.48
CA ALA A 100 -23.46 7.01 3.64
C ALA A 100 -22.87 8.41 3.40
N SER A 101 -21.68 8.65 3.87
CA SER A 101 -21.03 9.97 3.90
C SER A 101 -19.78 10.00 3.03
N GLY A 102 -19.55 11.11 2.33
CA GLY A 102 -18.30 11.38 1.60
C GLY A 102 -17.34 12.23 2.46
N ILE A 103 -16.05 11.98 2.31
CA ILE A 103 -14.96 12.72 2.98
C ILE A 103 -13.95 13.25 1.96
N ALA A 104 -13.39 14.42 2.23
CA ALA A 104 -12.19 14.94 1.58
C ALA A 104 -11.31 15.65 2.60
N VAL A 105 -10.00 15.69 2.34
CA VAL A 105 -9.04 16.49 3.10
C VAL A 105 -8.31 17.44 2.16
N HIS A 106 -8.13 18.68 2.59
CA HIS A 106 -7.39 19.70 1.81
C HIS A 106 -6.72 20.69 2.72
N ASN A 107 -5.41 20.85 2.58
CA ASN A 107 -4.60 21.75 3.40
C ASN A 107 -4.88 21.59 4.91
N GLY A 108 -4.90 20.34 5.40
CA GLY A 108 -5.13 20.01 6.80
C GLY A 108 -6.56 20.24 7.30
N THR A 109 -7.50 20.61 6.42
CA THR A 109 -8.92 20.73 6.77
C THR A 109 -9.70 19.53 6.21
N PHE A 110 -10.45 18.89 7.09
CA PHE A 110 -11.34 17.79 6.74
C PHE A 110 -12.74 18.32 6.43
N TYR A 111 -13.36 17.73 5.41
CA TYR A 111 -14.72 18.05 4.98
C TYR A 111 -15.51 16.76 4.86
N ILE A 112 -16.71 16.73 5.46
CA ILE A 112 -17.64 15.60 5.34
C ILE A 112 -18.98 16.11 4.79
N VAL A 113 -19.49 15.47 3.76
CA VAL A 113 -20.87 15.59 3.31
C VAL A 113 -21.64 14.34 3.73
N PHE A 114 -22.85 14.51 4.23
CA PHE A 114 -23.67 13.40 4.71
C PHE A 114 -25.14 13.61 4.40
N PRO A 115 -25.93 12.56 4.15
CA PRO A 115 -27.38 12.67 4.00
C PRO A 115 -28.05 12.70 5.38
N ASP A 116 -29.13 13.44 5.52
CA ASP A 116 -30.05 13.33 6.65
C ASP A 116 -31.13 12.28 6.30
N GLY A 117 -30.78 11.01 6.42
CA GLY A 117 -31.59 9.90 5.96
C GLY A 117 -31.86 9.92 4.46
N GLY A 118 -32.91 9.25 4.01
CA GLY A 118 -33.21 9.09 2.58
C GLY A 118 -33.82 10.30 1.88
N GLY A 119 -34.09 11.42 2.57
CA GLY A 119 -34.77 12.57 1.94
C GLY A 119 -34.63 13.87 2.69
N GLY A 120 -33.92 13.93 3.80
CA GLY A 120 -33.73 15.12 4.61
C GLY A 120 -32.74 16.15 4.04
N GLY A 121 -32.07 15.82 2.94
CA GLY A 121 -31.06 16.66 2.27
C GLY A 121 -29.62 16.37 2.69
N ILE A 122 -28.67 17.14 2.17
CA ILE A 122 -27.23 16.91 2.35
C ILE A 122 -26.65 17.94 3.31
N GLY A 123 -26.18 17.47 4.47
CA GLY A 123 -25.42 18.23 5.45
C GLY A 123 -23.95 18.35 5.03
N TYR A 124 -23.25 19.32 5.60
CA TYR A 124 -21.85 19.57 5.31
C TYR A 124 -21.13 20.12 6.53
N ILE A 125 -20.10 19.45 6.96
CA ILE A 125 -19.31 19.80 8.13
C ILE A 125 -17.82 19.82 7.82
N LYS A 126 -17.04 20.51 8.65
CA LYS A 126 -15.58 20.59 8.54
C LYS A 126 -14.92 20.55 9.92
N ALA A 127 -13.66 20.12 9.94
CA ALA A 127 -12.84 20.06 11.13
C ALA A 127 -11.36 20.26 10.82
N PRO A 128 -10.53 20.69 11.79
CA PRO A 128 -9.07 20.75 11.64
C PRO A 128 -8.37 19.38 11.83
N ALA A 129 -9.09 18.37 12.27
CA ALA A 129 -8.59 17.00 12.43
C ALA A 129 -9.71 15.99 12.21
N ILE A 130 -9.35 14.75 11.88
CA ILE A 130 -10.33 13.69 11.60
C ILE A 130 -11.25 13.35 12.79
N ASP A 131 -10.77 13.52 14.00
CA ASP A 131 -11.52 13.36 15.25
C ASP A 131 -12.25 14.64 15.71
N GLY A 132 -12.24 15.71 14.90
CA GLY A 132 -12.92 16.96 15.16
C GLY A 132 -12.04 18.06 15.78
N PRO A 133 -12.62 19.09 16.42
CA PRO A 133 -14.07 19.31 16.57
C PRO A 133 -14.75 19.68 15.23
N TRP A 134 -15.85 19.02 14.96
CA TRP A 134 -16.65 19.24 13.75
C TRP A 134 -17.59 20.43 13.90
N THR A 135 -17.65 21.25 12.86
CA THR A 135 -18.51 22.44 12.79
C THR A 135 -19.27 22.47 11.47
N ASN A 136 -20.43 23.14 11.44
CA ASN A 136 -21.16 23.36 10.20
C ASN A 136 -20.27 24.11 9.20
N ALA A 137 -20.15 23.60 7.98
CA ALA A 137 -19.39 24.20 6.89
C ALA A 137 -20.28 24.97 5.90
N VAL A 138 -21.62 24.86 6.02
CA VAL A 138 -22.58 25.49 5.12
C VAL A 138 -22.65 26.99 5.38
N GLY A 139 -22.55 27.78 4.30
CA GLY A 139 -22.68 29.23 4.35
C GLY A 139 -24.13 29.70 4.44
N ASN A 140 -24.28 31.03 4.41
CA ASN A 140 -25.58 31.72 4.36
C ASN A 140 -26.52 31.43 5.56
N GLY A 141 -25.96 30.97 6.70
CA GLY A 141 -26.76 30.60 7.87
C GLY A 141 -27.66 29.38 7.66
N LYS A 142 -27.33 28.52 6.72
CA LYS A 142 -28.04 27.30 6.42
C LYS A 142 -27.45 26.10 7.15
N ASP A 143 -28.26 25.06 7.32
CA ASP A 143 -27.84 23.79 7.95
C ASP A 143 -27.36 22.75 6.93
N LYS A 144 -27.80 22.88 5.67
CA LYS A 144 -27.54 21.92 4.58
C LYS A 144 -27.16 22.61 3.29
N LEU A 145 -26.36 21.94 2.47
CA LEU A 145 -26.04 22.38 1.10
C LEU A 145 -27.25 22.19 0.18
N VAL A 146 -27.88 21.02 0.26
CA VAL A 146 -28.92 20.54 -0.65
C VAL A 146 -30.12 20.06 0.16
N GLY A 147 -31.33 20.19 -0.40
CA GLY A 147 -32.57 19.70 0.18
C GLY A 147 -33.47 20.79 0.76
N GLY A 148 -34.53 20.40 1.45
CA GLY A 148 -35.62 21.32 1.86
C GLY A 148 -35.24 22.47 2.78
N ARG A 149 -34.11 22.42 3.47
CA ARG A 149 -33.52 23.52 4.27
C ARG A 149 -32.13 23.93 3.76
N GLY A 150 -31.76 23.43 2.59
CA GLY A 150 -30.49 23.70 1.94
C GLY A 150 -30.42 25.02 1.21
N ILE A 151 -29.26 25.31 0.63
CA ILE A 151 -29.05 26.44 -0.27
C ILE A 151 -29.74 26.19 -1.61
N ILE A 152 -29.66 24.95 -2.11
CA ILE A 152 -30.33 24.48 -3.34
C ILE A 152 -31.26 23.30 -3.03
N GLY A 153 -32.24 23.06 -3.92
CA GLY A 153 -33.17 21.95 -3.82
C GLY A 153 -32.58 20.60 -4.24
N CYS A 154 -33.36 19.53 -4.06
CA CYS A 154 -33.05 18.16 -4.47
C CYS A 154 -33.88 17.68 -5.65
N ASP A 155 -34.35 18.58 -6.49
CA ASP A 155 -35.33 18.29 -7.55
C ASP A 155 -34.76 17.47 -8.70
N GLY A 156 -33.44 17.38 -8.78
CA GLY A 156 -32.70 16.68 -9.84
C GLY A 156 -32.71 15.15 -9.75
N VAL A 157 -32.92 14.56 -8.60
CA VAL A 157 -32.72 13.11 -8.34
C VAL A 157 -33.92 12.48 -7.67
N SER A 158 -34.01 11.13 -7.72
CA SER A 158 -35.11 10.40 -7.07
C SER A 158 -34.98 10.37 -5.55
N TRP A 159 -33.76 10.17 -5.05
CA TRP A 159 -33.42 10.21 -3.63
C TRP A 159 -32.30 11.22 -3.38
N CYS A 160 -32.44 12.04 -2.35
CA CYS A 160 -31.47 13.05 -1.96
C CYS A 160 -30.54 12.46 -0.90
N PHE A 161 -29.62 11.62 -1.29
CA PHE A 161 -28.77 10.87 -0.37
C PHE A 161 -27.41 10.50 -0.99
N ASP A 162 -26.59 9.73 -0.30
CA ASP A 162 -25.30 9.18 -0.70
C ASP A 162 -24.37 10.22 -1.37
N PRO A 163 -24.06 11.33 -0.69
CA PRO A 163 -23.23 12.34 -1.28
C PRO A 163 -21.76 11.92 -1.32
N GLY A 164 -21.12 12.23 -2.44
CA GLY A 164 -19.66 12.25 -2.57
C GLY A 164 -19.10 13.66 -2.53
N ILE A 165 -17.88 13.83 -2.06
CA ILE A 165 -17.14 15.09 -2.15
C ILE A 165 -15.79 14.84 -2.80
N PHE A 166 -15.42 15.69 -3.75
CA PHE A 166 -14.14 15.63 -4.45
C PHE A 166 -13.51 17.02 -4.48
N ILE A 167 -12.23 17.12 -4.12
CA ILE A 167 -11.45 18.35 -4.24
C ILE A 167 -10.37 18.10 -5.27
N ASP A 168 -10.40 18.86 -6.36
CA ASP A 168 -9.45 18.76 -7.45
C ASP A 168 -8.09 19.37 -7.07
N ASP A 169 -7.05 19.11 -7.86
CA ASP A 169 -5.66 19.56 -7.65
C ASP A 169 -5.56 21.09 -7.53
N ASP A 170 -6.45 21.84 -8.19
CA ASP A 170 -6.52 23.30 -8.10
C ASP A 170 -7.31 23.80 -6.87
N GLY A 171 -7.76 22.89 -5.99
CA GLY A 171 -8.57 23.19 -4.81
C GLY A 171 -10.07 23.39 -5.10
N THR A 172 -10.51 23.27 -6.35
CA THR A 172 -11.93 23.35 -6.69
C THR A 172 -12.68 22.15 -6.09
N THR A 173 -13.78 22.42 -5.42
CA THR A 173 -14.55 21.39 -4.69
C THR A 173 -15.85 21.07 -5.43
N TYR A 174 -16.15 19.79 -5.54
CA TYR A 174 -17.37 19.26 -6.14
C TYR A 174 -18.10 18.37 -5.14
N VAL A 175 -19.42 18.41 -5.15
CA VAL A 175 -20.28 17.54 -4.35
C VAL A 175 -21.25 16.85 -5.29
N THR A 176 -21.35 15.51 -5.14
CA THR A 176 -22.33 14.68 -5.84
C THR A 176 -23.38 14.19 -4.85
N TRP A 177 -24.54 13.87 -5.31
CA TRP A 177 -25.60 13.21 -4.55
C TRP A 177 -26.61 12.56 -5.48
N GLY A 178 -27.45 11.71 -4.94
CA GLY A 178 -28.58 11.17 -5.68
C GLY A 178 -28.63 9.66 -5.69
N GLY A 179 -29.49 9.16 -6.53
CA GLY A 179 -29.76 7.75 -6.71
C GLY A 179 -31.23 7.42 -6.58
N GLY A 180 -31.49 6.16 -6.29
CA GLY A 180 -32.82 5.62 -6.12
C GLY A 180 -33.46 5.11 -7.41
N GLU A 181 -34.47 4.28 -7.24
CA GLU A 181 -35.26 3.73 -8.34
C GLU A 181 -36.51 4.56 -8.57
N SER A 182 -36.66 5.07 -9.78
CA SER A 182 -37.89 5.74 -10.20
C SER A 182 -38.29 5.26 -11.60
N ASN A 183 -39.55 4.90 -11.75
CA ASN A 183 -40.13 4.62 -13.07
C ASN A 183 -40.26 5.86 -13.92
N SER A 184 -40.14 7.06 -13.37
CA SER A 184 -40.31 8.32 -14.06
C SER A 184 -39.00 8.95 -14.53
N ARG A 185 -37.83 8.41 -14.15
CA ARG A 185 -36.53 8.94 -14.55
C ARG A 185 -35.68 7.89 -15.25
N PRO A 186 -35.01 8.24 -16.35
CA PRO A 186 -34.00 7.39 -16.96
C PRO A 186 -32.85 7.13 -15.97
N ASN A 187 -32.31 5.94 -15.94
CA ASN A 187 -31.19 5.56 -15.07
C ASN A 187 -29.90 6.36 -15.33
N THR A 188 -29.85 7.08 -16.45
CA THR A 188 -28.72 7.90 -16.89
C THR A 188 -28.64 9.25 -16.22
N ASP A 189 -29.67 9.69 -15.49
CA ASP A 189 -29.81 11.06 -14.94
C ASP A 189 -30.18 11.06 -13.45
N ASN A 190 -29.74 10.06 -12.71
CA ASN A 190 -30.18 9.86 -11.33
C ASN A 190 -29.22 10.43 -10.26
N PHE A 191 -28.10 11.01 -10.68
CA PHE A 191 -27.15 11.70 -9.80
C PHE A 191 -26.95 13.14 -10.27
N ASP A 192 -26.77 14.03 -9.31
CA ASP A 192 -26.42 15.41 -9.54
C ASP A 192 -24.98 15.69 -9.04
N ILE A 193 -24.37 16.69 -9.64
CA ILE A 193 -23.08 17.25 -9.25
C ILE A 193 -23.14 18.77 -9.21
N VAL A 194 -22.49 19.38 -8.22
CA VAL A 194 -22.35 20.82 -8.12
C VAL A 194 -20.93 21.21 -7.72
N LYS A 195 -20.44 22.30 -8.33
CA LYS A 195 -19.22 22.98 -7.89
C LYS A 195 -19.54 23.86 -6.66
N LEU A 196 -18.67 23.85 -5.65
CA LEU A 196 -18.74 24.83 -4.57
C LEU A 196 -17.95 26.10 -4.91
N ASN A 197 -18.28 27.20 -4.23
CA ASN A 197 -17.54 28.45 -4.31
C ASN A 197 -16.13 28.32 -3.69
N ASP A 198 -15.29 29.33 -3.89
CA ASP A 198 -13.89 29.30 -3.42
C ASP A 198 -13.79 29.19 -1.89
N ALA A 199 -14.76 29.70 -1.14
CA ALA A 199 -14.87 29.52 0.30
C ALA A 199 -15.31 28.09 0.71
N LYS A 200 -15.61 27.22 -0.25
CA LYS A 200 -16.08 25.83 -0.07
C LYS A 200 -17.30 25.74 0.87
N ASN A 201 -18.22 26.69 0.82
CA ASN A 201 -19.33 26.74 1.76
C ASN A 201 -20.72 26.93 1.12
N ALA A 202 -20.79 27.09 -0.19
CA ALA A 202 -22.04 27.25 -0.93
C ALA A 202 -21.91 26.73 -2.37
N PRO A 203 -22.97 26.11 -2.92
CA PRO A 203 -23.04 25.73 -4.31
C PRO A 203 -22.95 26.92 -5.26
N VAL A 204 -22.33 26.74 -6.41
CA VAL A 204 -22.34 27.66 -7.55
C VAL A 204 -23.40 27.17 -8.55
N GLY A 205 -24.55 27.82 -8.56
CA GLY A 205 -25.71 27.37 -9.34
C GLY A 205 -26.50 26.23 -8.67
N ASN A 206 -27.33 25.55 -9.42
CA ASN A 206 -28.26 24.54 -8.92
C ASN A 206 -27.76 23.09 -9.11
N GLY A 207 -26.54 22.92 -9.62
CA GLY A 207 -26.03 21.62 -10.02
C GLY A 207 -26.46 21.20 -11.43
N SER A 208 -25.97 20.05 -11.86
CA SER A 208 -26.30 19.44 -13.13
C SER A 208 -26.27 17.90 -13.02
N HIS A 209 -27.02 17.23 -13.88
CA HIS A 209 -27.04 15.77 -13.90
C HIS A 209 -25.71 15.19 -14.37
N VAL A 210 -25.24 14.18 -13.66
CA VAL A 210 -24.10 13.37 -14.07
C VAL A 210 -24.55 12.43 -15.18
N LYS A 211 -24.00 12.61 -16.39
CA LYS A 211 -24.28 11.74 -17.53
C LYS A 211 -23.24 10.66 -17.69
N VAL A 212 -23.69 9.41 -17.78
CA VAL A 212 -22.83 8.27 -18.09
C VAL A 212 -23.31 7.62 -19.39
N ASN A 213 -22.48 7.69 -20.43
CA ASN A 213 -22.76 7.09 -21.74
C ASN A 213 -22.42 5.59 -21.72
N ASN A 214 -23.03 4.83 -22.64
CA ASN A 214 -22.80 3.39 -22.85
C ASN A 214 -23.08 2.53 -21.62
N LEU A 215 -24.02 2.94 -20.78
CA LEU A 215 -24.42 2.15 -19.61
C LEU A 215 -24.85 0.74 -20.02
N PRO A 216 -24.44 -0.29 -19.29
CA PRO A 216 -25.00 -1.62 -19.41
C PRO A 216 -26.48 -1.62 -18.96
N THR A 217 -27.12 -2.77 -19.02
CA THR A 217 -28.52 -2.92 -18.58
C THR A 217 -28.72 -2.68 -17.06
N ARG A 218 -27.64 -2.77 -16.27
CA ARG A 218 -27.67 -2.49 -14.82
C ARG A 218 -27.85 -0.99 -14.57
N LYS A 219 -28.71 -0.69 -13.59
CA LYS A 219 -29.06 0.67 -13.22
C LYS A 219 -28.04 1.27 -12.25
N MET A 220 -27.75 2.57 -12.40
CA MET A 220 -27.10 3.37 -11.38
C MET A 220 -28.10 3.57 -10.23
N LEU A 221 -27.76 3.10 -9.03
CA LEU A 221 -28.69 3.13 -7.91
C LEU A 221 -28.29 4.12 -6.81
N GLU A 222 -27.04 4.07 -6.32
CA GLU A 222 -26.61 4.79 -5.12
C GLU A 222 -25.08 4.92 -5.07
N ALA A 223 -24.52 5.47 -3.98
CA ALA A 223 -23.10 5.53 -3.71
C ALA A 223 -22.27 6.31 -4.74
N SER A 224 -22.68 7.55 -5.03
CA SER A 224 -21.97 8.40 -5.99
C SER A 224 -20.58 8.80 -5.48
N TYR A 225 -19.53 8.55 -6.26
CA TYR A 225 -18.16 8.86 -5.88
C TYR A 225 -17.33 9.37 -7.07
N ILE A 226 -16.45 10.33 -6.83
CA ILE A 226 -15.48 10.81 -7.83
C ILE A 226 -14.08 10.66 -7.28
N HIS A 227 -13.18 10.11 -8.10
CA HIS A 227 -11.74 10.20 -7.89
C HIS A 227 -11.02 10.58 -9.19
N LYS A 228 -9.75 10.95 -9.08
CA LYS A 228 -8.90 11.32 -10.21
C LYS A 228 -7.65 10.49 -10.19
N HIS A 229 -7.24 9.97 -11.33
CA HIS A 229 -5.97 9.27 -11.51
C HIS A 229 -5.30 9.75 -12.80
N LYS A 230 -4.04 10.19 -12.72
CA LYS A 230 -3.25 10.67 -13.88
C LYS A 230 -4.05 11.61 -14.80
N GLY A 231 -4.78 12.57 -14.22
CA GLY A 231 -5.54 13.59 -14.95
C GLY A 231 -6.90 13.14 -15.49
N THR A 232 -7.26 11.88 -15.38
CA THR A 232 -8.58 11.33 -15.77
C THR A 232 -9.50 11.30 -14.54
N TYR A 233 -10.77 11.67 -14.73
CA TYR A 233 -11.80 11.59 -13.71
C TYR A 233 -12.60 10.31 -13.84
N TYR A 234 -12.89 9.69 -12.72
CA TYR A 234 -13.67 8.48 -12.60
C TYR A 234 -14.90 8.78 -11.76
N PHE A 235 -16.07 8.48 -12.30
CA PHE A 235 -17.33 8.51 -11.57
C PHE A 235 -17.76 7.08 -11.32
N SER A 236 -17.83 6.67 -10.07
CA SER A 236 -18.25 5.33 -9.67
C SER A 236 -19.54 5.37 -8.84
N TYR A 237 -20.26 4.27 -8.87
CA TYR A 237 -21.58 4.15 -8.27
C TYR A 237 -21.96 2.69 -8.02
N SER A 238 -22.87 2.46 -7.08
CA SER A 238 -23.48 1.15 -6.85
C SER A 238 -24.60 0.88 -7.85
N THR A 239 -24.67 -0.35 -8.33
CA THR A 239 -25.73 -0.80 -9.25
C THR A 239 -26.94 -1.35 -8.51
N GLY A 240 -28.10 -1.36 -9.15
CA GLY A 240 -29.34 -1.86 -8.57
C GLY A 240 -29.34 -3.36 -8.32
N TRP A 241 -29.97 -3.76 -7.20
CA TRP A 241 -30.12 -5.17 -6.79
C TRP A 241 -31.12 -5.97 -7.63
N GLN A 242 -32.00 -5.34 -8.39
CA GLN A 242 -33.01 -6.01 -9.19
C GLN A 242 -32.46 -6.89 -10.31
N GLN A 243 -31.18 -6.76 -10.63
CA GLN A 243 -30.49 -7.45 -11.72
C GLN A 243 -29.34 -8.34 -11.22
N GLY A 244 -29.41 -8.78 -9.99
CA GLY A 244 -28.39 -9.59 -9.31
C GLY A 244 -27.78 -8.84 -8.13
N ALA A 245 -26.70 -9.38 -7.53
CA ALA A 245 -26.01 -8.70 -6.46
C ALA A 245 -25.47 -7.34 -6.94
N PRO A 246 -25.59 -6.28 -6.14
CA PRO A 246 -25.05 -4.97 -6.47
C PRO A 246 -23.54 -5.01 -6.70
N THR A 247 -23.09 -4.27 -7.72
CA THR A 247 -21.67 -4.08 -8.03
C THR A 247 -21.33 -2.61 -7.94
N ILE A 248 -20.05 -2.27 -7.81
CA ILE A 248 -19.55 -0.92 -8.03
C ILE A 248 -19.04 -0.83 -9.45
N ASP A 249 -19.77 -0.06 -10.27
CA ASP A 249 -19.42 0.22 -11.65
C ASP A 249 -18.86 1.63 -11.78
N TYR A 250 -18.16 1.93 -12.90
CA TYR A 250 -17.58 3.24 -13.12
C TYR A 250 -17.58 3.68 -14.59
N GLY A 251 -17.49 4.99 -14.77
CA GLY A 251 -17.21 5.65 -16.04
C GLY A 251 -16.03 6.59 -15.94
N MET A 252 -15.39 6.87 -17.08
CA MET A 252 -14.23 7.76 -17.20
C MET A 252 -14.57 9.01 -18.02
N SER A 253 -13.94 10.14 -17.70
CA SER A 253 -14.06 11.42 -18.40
C SER A 253 -12.80 12.28 -18.22
N ASN A 254 -12.51 13.14 -19.19
CA ASN A 254 -11.50 14.20 -19.06
C ASN A 254 -12.07 15.49 -18.40
N ASN A 255 -13.33 15.48 -17.99
CA ASN A 255 -14.00 16.58 -17.34
C ASN A 255 -14.76 16.08 -16.12
N VAL A 256 -14.49 16.68 -14.95
CA VAL A 256 -15.12 16.31 -13.67
C VAL A 256 -16.66 16.39 -13.71
N MET A 257 -17.22 17.30 -14.47
CA MET A 257 -18.69 17.43 -14.67
C MET A 257 -19.25 16.42 -15.69
N GLY A 258 -18.40 15.58 -16.27
CA GLY A 258 -18.79 14.65 -17.33
C GLY A 258 -18.91 15.28 -18.73
N PRO A 259 -19.55 14.62 -19.70
CA PRO A 259 -20.13 13.30 -19.58
C PRO A 259 -19.08 12.21 -19.39
N TYR A 260 -19.39 11.21 -18.57
CA TYR A 260 -18.57 10.03 -18.38
C TYR A 260 -18.94 8.95 -19.42
N THR A 261 -18.03 8.04 -19.70
CA THR A 261 -18.27 6.85 -20.50
C THR A 261 -18.04 5.62 -19.64
N TRP A 262 -19.05 4.76 -19.51
CA TRP A 262 -18.94 3.52 -18.74
C TRP A 262 -17.78 2.65 -19.23
N LYS A 263 -17.03 2.07 -18.32
CA LYS A 263 -15.81 1.29 -18.61
C LYS A 263 -15.80 -0.09 -18.01
N GLY A 264 -16.48 -0.30 -16.89
CA GLY A 264 -16.47 -1.60 -16.25
C GLY A 264 -16.95 -1.59 -14.82
N THR A 265 -16.56 -2.64 -14.11
CA THR A 265 -16.89 -2.91 -12.71
C THR A 265 -15.60 -2.89 -11.89
N ILE A 266 -15.59 -2.08 -10.80
CA ILE A 266 -14.50 -2.06 -9.83
C ILE A 266 -14.64 -3.24 -8.87
N LEU A 267 -15.81 -3.33 -8.20
CA LEU A 267 -16.14 -4.41 -7.27
C LEU A 267 -17.30 -5.22 -7.85
N GLY A 268 -17.06 -6.50 -8.09
CA GLY A 268 -18.11 -7.45 -8.45
C GLY A 268 -18.98 -7.79 -7.24
N ASP A 269 -19.70 -8.91 -7.31
CA ASP A 269 -20.28 -9.53 -6.11
C ASP A 269 -19.15 -10.21 -5.32
N PRO A 270 -18.70 -9.63 -4.19
CA PRO A 270 -17.59 -10.20 -3.48
C PRO A 270 -17.95 -11.59 -2.98
N SER A 271 -17.33 -12.61 -3.54
CA SER A 271 -17.50 -13.99 -3.11
C SER A 271 -16.18 -14.51 -2.59
N MET A 272 -16.17 -14.91 -1.33
CA MET A 272 -15.02 -15.52 -0.71
C MET A 272 -15.32 -16.96 -0.33
N ASN A 273 -14.44 -17.90 -0.69
CA ASN A 273 -14.65 -19.32 -0.47
C ASN A 273 -16.02 -19.83 -0.99
N GLY A 274 -16.47 -19.31 -2.12
CA GLY A 274 -17.74 -19.66 -2.73
C GLY A 274 -18.97 -19.08 -2.04
N ARG A 275 -18.81 -18.15 -1.09
CA ARG A 275 -19.91 -17.43 -0.42
C ARG A 275 -19.86 -15.96 -0.77
N SER A 276 -20.98 -15.40 -1.22
CA SER A 276 -21.13 -13.95 -1.32
C SER A 276 -20.97 -13.33 0.06
N ILE A 277 -20.06 -12.37 0.20
CA ILE A 277 -19.91 -11.54 1.41
C ILE A 277 -20.63 -10.20 1.28
N ASN A 278 -21.22 -9.93 0.12
CA ASN A 278 -22.12 -8.82 -0.11
C ASN A 278 -23.55 -9.19 0.35
N GLY A 279 -24.41 -8.23 0.44
CA GLY A 279 -25.81 -8.38 0.80
C GLY A 279 -26.73 -7.77 -0.25
N ASN A 280 -27.61 -6.90 0.20
CA ASN A 280 -28.61 -6.24 -0.61
C ASN A 280 -28.15 -4.87 -1.16
N ASN A 281 -27.00 -4.35 -0.76
CA ASN A 281 -26.40 -3.10 -1.24
C ASN A 281 -24.87 -3.20 -1.24
N ASN A 282 -24.23 -2.26 -1.93
CA ASN A 282 -22.77 -2.11 -1.97
C ASN A 282 -22.43 -0.62 -1.88
N HIS A 283 -21.31 -0.29 -1.24
CA HIS A 283 -20.82 1.08 -1.09
C HIS A 283 -19.31 1.08 -1.00
N HIS A 284 -18.68 2.20 -1.40
CA HIS A 284 -17.22 2.28 -1.50
C HIS A 284 -16.70 3.70 -1.33
N GLY A 285 -15.40 3.81 -1.02
CA GLY A 285 -14.59 4.99 -1.14
C GLY A 285 -13.27 4.64 -1.81
N ILE A 286 -12.67 5.58 -2.55
CA ILE A 286 -11.40 5.38 -3.25
C ILE A 286 -10.48 6.54 -2.94
N ALA A 287 -9.21 6.25 -2.59
CA ALA A 287 -8.19 7.28 -2.46
C ALA A 287 -6.82 6.74 -2.87
N GLU A 288 -5.97 7.63 -3.37
CA GLU A 288 -4.56 7.36 -3.61
C GLU A 288 -3.75 7.75 -2.37
N PHE A 289 -2.78 6.94 -2.01
CA PHE A 289 -1.93 7.16 -0.87
C PHE A 289 -0.53 6.60 -1.10
N LYS A 290 0.49 7.45 -0.98
CA LYS A 290 1.91 7.09 -1.16
C LYS A 290 2.17 6.28 -2.44
N GLY A 291 1.54 6.70 -3.55
CA GLY A 291 1.72 6.08 -4.86
C GLY A 291 0.86 4.84 -5.15
N HIS A 292 0.07 4.39 -4.18
CA HIS A 292 -0.86 3.26 -4.31
C HIS A 292 -2.30 3.75 -4.35
N SER A 293 -3.18 3.00 -4.98
CA SER A 293 -4.63 3.27 -4.99
C SER A 293 -5.36 2.21 -4.20
N TYR A 294 -6.31 2.63 -3.36
CA TYR A 294 -7.05 1.73 -2.50
C TYR A 294 -8.54 1.93 -2.67
N VAL A 295 -9.28 0.84 -2.61
CA VAL A 295 -10.73 0.83 -2.49
C VAL A 295 -11.14 0.34 -1.11
N VAL A 296 -11.96 1.14 -0.44
CA VAL A 296 -12.62 0.79 0.83
C VAL A 296 -14.04 0.43 0.49
N TYR A 297 -14.55 -0.65 1.04
CA TYR A 297 -15.90 -1.12 0.74
C TYR A 297 -16.53 -1.81 1.96
N HIS A 298 -17.84 -1.89 1.99
CA HIS A 298 -18.50 -2.70 3.01
C HIS A 298 -18.82 -4.11 2.52
N ASP A 299 -18.83 -5.03 3.45
CA ASP A 299 -19.22 -6.43 3.28
C ASP A 299 -20.02 -6.93 4.48
N ARG A 300 -20.18 -8.23 4.65
CA ARG A 300 -20.88 -8.85 5.80
C ARG A 300 -20.08 -9.97 6.44
N ARG A 301 -18.77 -9.85 6.44
CA ARG A 301 -17.88 -10.90 6.96
C ARG A 301 -18.16 -11.23 8.42
N ILE A 302 -18.32 -10.22 9.27
CA ILE A 302 -18.63 -10.42 10.69
C ILE A 302 -20.01 -11.05 10.86
N ALA A 303 -21.04 -10.46 10.26
CA ALA A 303 -22.42 -10.95 10.42
C ALA A 303 -22.61 -12.40 9.91
N LYS A 304 -21.84 -12.77 8.87
CA LYS A 304 -21.86 -14.14 8.32
C LYS A 304 -20.88 -15.08 9.00
N GLY A 305 -20.17 -14.64 10.04
CA GLY A 305 -19.20 -15.47 10.77
C GLY A 305 -18.06 -15.97 9.87
N HIS A 306 -17.63 -15.17 8.89
CA HIS A 306 -16.58 -15.55 7.96
C HIS A 306 -15.25 -15.75 8.71
N ASN A 307 -14.53 -16.86 8.43
CA ASN A 307 -13.30 -17.22 9.13
C ASN A 307 -13.38 -17.21 10.66
N GLY A 308 -14.58 -17.52 11.22
CA GLY A 308 -14.80 -17.50 12.67
C GLY A 308 -14.89 -16.11 13.28
N LEU A 309 -15.05 -15.06 12.46
CA LEU A 309 -15.32 -13.71 12.95
C LEU A 309 -16.67 -13.69 13.68
N GLU A 310 -16.68 -13.08 14.83
CA GLU A 310 -17.89 -12.80 15.62
C GLU A 310 -17.75 -11.43 16.28
N ILE A 311 -18.85 -10.70 16.33
CA ILE A 311 -18.89 -9.50 17.15
C ILE A 311 -19.19 -9.87 18.60
N ILE A 312 -18.52 -9.23 19.54
CA ILE A 312 -18.84 -9.37 20.95
C ILE A 312 -19.96 -8.39 21.26
N PRO A 313 -21.15 -8.86 21.66
CA PRO A 313 -22.26 -7.97 21.98
C PRO A 313 -21.89 -6.94 23.03
N ALA A 314 -22.37 -5.71 22.88
CA ALA A 314 -22.28 -4.69 23.93
C ALA A 314 -23.01 -5.16 25.20
N ASP A 315 -22.78 -4.49 26.34
CA ASP A 315 -23.37 -4.85 27.62
C ASP A 315 -24.93 -4.79 27.67
N ASP A 316 -25.52 -4.18 26.66
CA ASP A 316 -26.97 -3.98 26.50
C ASP A 316 -27.72 -5.15 25.82
N GLY A 317 -27.02 -6.27 25.55
CA GLY A 317 -27.66 -7.48 25.04
C GLY A 317 -28.08 -7.37 23.56
N GLN A 318 -27.21 -6.92 22.71
CA GLN A 318 -27.46 -6.82 21.27
C GLN A 318 -28.08 -8.11 20.68
N PRO A 319 -29.05 -7.99 19.76
CA PRO A 319 -29.61 -9.13 19.07
C PRO A 319 -28.58 -9.85 18.20
N LYS A 320 -28.89 -11.08 17.82
CA LYS A 320 -28.07 -11.82 16.85
C LYS A 320 -27.86 -11.01 15.60
N PRO A 321 -26.67 -11.11 14.98
CA PRO A 321 -26.37 -10.42 13.74
C PRO A 321 -27.43 -10.68 12.67
N ASN A 322 -27.88 -9.62 12.02
CA ASN A 322 -28.70 -9.74 10.82
C ASN A 322 -27.78 -9.68 9.60
N GLU A 323 -27.60 -10.81 8.93
CA GLU A 323 -26.70 -10.93 7.79
C GLU A 323 -27.04 -10.00 6.60
N GLY A 324 -28.25 -9.46 6.54
CA GLY A 324 -28.67 -8.51 5.52
C GLY A 324 -28.29 -7.06 5.82
N TYR A 325 -28.17 -6.70 7.10
CA TYR A 325 -28.07 -5.30 7.53
C TYR A 325 -26.83 -4.96 8.35
N HIS A 326 -26.23 -5.90 9.04
CA HIS A 326 -25.01 -5.65 9.81
C HIS A 326 -23.79 -5.81 8.93
N ARG A 327 -23.15 -4.70 8.64
CA ARG A 327 -22.03 -4.61 7.68
C ARG A 327 -20.68 -4.53 8.39
N SER A 328 -19.62 -4.80 7.67
CA SER A 328 -18.23 -4.65 8.09
C SER A 328 -17.44 -3.97 6.97
N VAL A 329 -16.38 -3.24 7.30
CA VAL A 329 -15.59 -2.47 6.33
C VAL A 329 -14.24 -3.11 6.09
N SER A 330 -13.92 -3.27 4.83
CA SER A 330 -12.68 -3.87 4.31
C SER A 330 -11.98 -2.93 3.35
N VAL A 331 -10.68 -3.15 3.15
CA VAL A 331 -9.81 -2.38 2.25
C VAL A 331 -9.02 -3.35 1.40
N ASP A 332 -8.93 -3.08 0.10
CA ASP A 332 -8.01 -3.78 -0.80
C ASP A 332 -7.31 -2.78 -1.73
N GLU A 333 -6.16 -3.13 -2.24
CA GLU A 333 -5.43 -2.35 -3.21
C GLU A 333 -6.10 -2.44 -4.58
N MET A 334 -6.09 -1.35 -5.34
CA MET A 334 -6.73 -1.20 -6.64
C MET A 334 -5.70 -0.82 -7.70
N PHE A 335 -5.76 -1.46 -8.84
CA PHE A 335 -4.81 -1.27 -9.93
C PHE A 335 -5.49 -0.79 -11.20
N TYR A 336 -4.72 -0.06 -12.02
CA TYR A 336 -5.15 0.42 -13.33
C TYR A 336 -4.46 -0.38 -14.45
N ASN A 337 -5.14 -0.51 -15.57
CA ASN A 337 -4.55 -0.98 -16.82
C ASN A 337 -3.83 0.19 -17.53
N ALA A 338 -2.99 -0.10 -18.49
CA ALA A 338 -2.24 0.90 -19.24
C ALA A 338 -3.14 1.95 -19.98
N ASP A 339 -4.39 1.60 -20.29
CA ASP A 339 -5.36 2.52 -20.87
C ASP A 339 -6.13 3.34 -19.83
N GLY A 340 -5.74 3.27 -18.55
CA GLY A 340 -6.38 3.93 -17.43
C GLY A 340 -7.66 3.24 -16.94
N THR A 341 -8.10 2.14 -17.53
CA THR A 341 -9.23 1.38 -16.98
C THR A 341 -8.82 0.68 -15.70
N ILE A 342 -9.78 0.50 -14.78
CA ILE A 342 -9.53 -0.13 -13.48
C ILE A 342 -9.57 -1.65 -13.64
N LYS A 343 -8.57 -2.36 -13.13
CA LYS A 343 -8.62 -3.82 -12.95
C LYS A 343 -9.68 -4.14 -11.90
N GLN A 344 -10.56 -5.10 -12.19
CA GLN A 344 -11.57 -5.49 -11.20
C GLN A 344 -10.89 -6.01 -9.93
N VAL A 345 -11.25 -5.42 -8.79
CA VAL A 345 -10.63 -5.74 -7.50
C VAL A 345 -11.08 -7.11 -7.00
N VAL A 346 -10.13 -7.87 -6.51
CA VAL A 346 -10.37 -9.13 -5.80
C VAL A 346 -10.42 -8.82 -4.30
N CYS A 347 -11.58 -9.03 -3.68
CA CYS A 347 -11.72 -8.84 -2.24
C CYS A 347 -10.94 -9.92 -1.48
N THR A 348 -9.96 -9.52 -0.68
CA THR A 348 -9.08 -10.43 0.07
C THR A 348 -9.44 -10.52 1.55
N ASN A 349 -9.00 -11.57 2.23
CA ASN A 349 -9.05 -11.65 3.70
C ASN A 349 -7.93 -10.85 4.34
N GLU A 350 -6.85 -10.74 3.63
CA GLU A 350 -5.58 -10.20 4.09
C GLU A 350 -5.57 -8.66 4.04
N GLY A 351 -6.30 -8.07 3.09
CA GLY A 351 -6.24 -6.64 2.83
C GLY A 351 -4.92 -6.21 2.18
N PRO A 352 -4.62 -4.89 2.12
CA PRO A 352 -3.42 -4.38 1.49
C PRO A 352 -2.16 -4.75 2.28
N LYS A 353 -1.02 -4.78 1.60
CA LYS A 353 0.30 -4.94 2.26
C LYS A 353 0.62 -3.71 3.13
N GLN A 354 1.45 -3.91 4.15
CA GLN A 354 2.01 -2.81 4.93
C GLN A 354 3.02 -2.04 4.07
N ILE A 355 2.85 -0.73 3.98
CA ILE A 355 3.67 0.14 3.12
C ILE A 355 4.79 0.87 3.87
N GLU A 356 4.78 0.88 5.20
CA GLU A 356 5.87 1.38 6.05
C GLU A 356 5.82 0.71 7.43
N ASN A 357 6.94 0.71 8.13
CA ASN A 357 6.99 0.17 9.48
C ASN A 357 6.27 1.09 10.48
N PHE A 358 5.62 0.47 11.47
CA PHE A 358 4.94 1.19 12.53
C PHE A 358 5.96 1.74 13.54
N ASP A 359 5.95 3.07 13.77
CA ASP A 359 6.75 3.72 14.80
C ASP A 359 6.06 3.57 16.17
N PRO A 360 6.62 2.86 17.16
CA PRO A 360 5.98 2.66 18.46
C PRO A 360 6.17 3.81 19.45
N TYR A 361 6.98 4.82 19.11
CA TYR A 361 7.40 5.88 20.05
C TYR A 361 6.48 7.08 20.07
N ASP A 362 5.49 7.13 19.19
CA ASP A 362 4.38 8.07 19.29
C ASP A 362 3.37 7.66 20.36
N TRP A 363 2.49 8.59 20.72
CA TRP A 363 1.37 8.37 21.64
C TRP A 363 0.09 8.01 20.87
N TYR A 364 -0.29 6.76 20.96
CA TYR A 364 -1.42 6.22 20.16
C TYR A 364 -2.69 6.08 20.97
N PRO A 365 -3.88 6.40 20.39
CA PRO A 365 -5.16 5.94 20.91
C PRO A 365 -5.16 4.42 21.12
N ALA A 366 -5.83 3.95 22.17
CA ALA A 366 -5.74 2.55 22.59
C ALA A 366 -6.16 1.54 21.51
N LEU A 367 -7.06 1.94 20.63
CA LEU A 367 -7.56 1.12 19.50
C LEU A 367 -6.75 1.35 18.21
N THR A 368 -5.43 1.50 18.35
CA THR A 368 -4.50 1.46 17.21
C THR A 368 -3.99 0.03 17.05
N SER A 369 -4.40 -0.64 15.96
CA SER A 369 -4.14 -2.07 15.80
C SER A 369 -4.37 -2.55 14.37
N SER A 370 -3.72 -3.65 14.02
CA SER A 370 -3.98 -4.38 12.78
C SER A 370 -5.01 -5.50 12.97
N LYS A 371 -5.18 -6.01 14.20
CA LYS A 371 -6.17 -7.04 14.55
C LYS A 371 -6.54 -6.99 16.02
N GLN A 372 -7.75 -7.42 16.35
CA GLN A 372 -8.27 -7.36 17.69
C GLN A 372 -9.03 -8.64 18.05
N LYS A 373 -9.08 -8.98 19.35
CA LYS A 373 -9.88 -10.08 19.89
C LYS A 373 -10.33 -9.78 21.32
N GLY A 374 -11.55 -10.14 21.64
CA GLY A 374 -12.06 -10.08 23.01
C GLY A 374 -12.13 -8.68 23.60
N ILE A 375 -12.34 -7.68 22.78
CA ILE A 375 -12.45 -6.28 23.20
C ILE A 375 -13.80 -5.69 22.83
N ARG A 376 -14.14 -4.61 23.51
CA ARG A 376 -15.20 -3.64 23.19
C ARG A 376 -14.60 -2.26 23.15
N SER A 377 -15.38 -1.31 22.70
CA SER A 377 -15.02 0.10 22.75
C SER A 377 -16.14 0.94 23.37
N ARG A 378 -15.79 2.14 23.76
CA ARG A 378 -16.77 3.15 24.18
C ARG A 378 -16.35 4.51 23.65
N SER A 379 -17.24 5.13 22.88
CA SER A 379 -17.10 6.50 22.40
C SER A 379 -17.80 7.49 23.32
N ASN A 380 -17.24 8.69 23.43
CA ASN A 380 -17.85 9.84 24.07
C ASN A 380 -17.76 11.05 23.12
N PHE A 381 -18.78 11.22 22.27
CA PHE A 381 -18.89 12.38 21.41
C PHE A 381 -19.55 13.55 22.17
N VAL A 382 -18.92 14.70 22.11
CA VAL A 382 -19.44 15.97 22.64
C VAL A 382 -19.31 17.02 21.56
N VAL A 383 -20.41 17.70 21.22
CA VAL A 383 -20.41 18.76 20.22
C VAL A 383 -19.37 19.82 20.54
N GLY A 384 -18.56 20.20 19.55
CA GLY A 384 -17.50 21.18 19.68
C GLY A 384 -16.22 20.68 20.38
N LYS A 385 -16.11 19.37 20.66
CA LYS A 385 -14.89 18.74 21.19
C LYS A 385 -14.38 17.67 20.24
N ARG A 386 -13.12 17.28 20.41
CA ARG A 386 -12.55 16.10 19.79
C ARG A 386 -13.22 14.83 20.32
N ALA A 387 -13.34 13.83 19.49
CA ALA A 387 -13.87 12.53 19.87
C ALA A 387 -12.96 11.87 20.93
N GLU A 388 -13.59 11.21 21.91
CA GLU A 388 -12.88 10.35 22.85
C GLU A 388 -13.32 8.90 22.64
N HIS A 389 -12.35 8.00 22.55
CA HIS A 389 -12.60 6.59 22.32
C HIS A 389 -11.68 5.75 23.20
N VAL A 390 -12.24 4.73 23.86
CA VAL A 390 -11.51 3.90 24.80
C VAL A 390 -11.73 2.42 24.51
N LEU A 391 -10.67 1.64 24.70
CA LEU A 391 -10.67 0.20 24.61
C LEU A 391 -11.11 -0.41 25.95
N ILE A 392 -11.98 -1.40 25.90
CA ILE A 392 -12.50 -2.14 27.07
C ILE A 392 -12.26 -3.64 26.84
N PRO A 393 -11.25 -4.24 27.45
CA PRO A 393 -11.01 -5.66 27.32
C PRO A 393 -12.00 -6.49 28.14
N LEU A 394 -12.27 -7.71 27.65
CA LEU A 394 -13.11 -8.69 28.33
C LEU A 394 -12.25 -9.75 28.99
N SER A 395 -12.14 -9.71 30.32
CA SER A 395 -11.31 -10.65 31.08
C SER A 395 -11.83 -12.10 31.02
N SER A 396 -13.09 -12.29 30.77
CA SER A 396 -13.70 -13.62 30.56
C SER A 396 -13.32 -14.28 29.25
N LYS A 397 -12.68 -13.51 28.35
CA LYS A 397 -12.23 -13.97 27.03
C LYS A 397 -10.73 -13.73 26.86
N GLU A 398 -10.13 -14.35 25.87
CA GLU A 398 -8.81 -13.94 25.39
C GLU A 398 -8.92 -12.55 24.77
N SER A 399 -8.28 -11.56 25.41
CA SER A 399 -8.39 -10.15 25.03
C SER A 399 -7.03 -9.59 24.62
N TRP A 400 -6.92 -9.10 23.40
CA TRP A 400 -5.69 -8.48 22.88
C TRP A 400 -5.94 -7.59 21.66
N ILE A 401 -4.99 -6.72 21.42
CA ILE A 401 -4.78 -6.07 20.13
C ILE A 401 -3.41 -6.48 19.56
N ARG A 402 -3.31 -6.57 18.24
CA ARG A 402 -2.06 -6.81 17.51
C ARG A 402 -1.67 -5.55 16.75
N VAL A 403 -0.37 -5.24 16.77
CA VAL A 403 0.25 -4.21 15.93
C VAL A 403 1.26 -4.92 15.03
N SER A 404 1.20 -4.66 13.74
CA SER A 404 2.03 -5.31 12.72
C SER A 404 3.23 -4.45 12.35
N GLY A 405 4.36 -5.08 12.04
CA GLY A 405 5.56 -4.45 11.47
C GLY A 405 6.09 -3.30 12.30
N VAL A 406 6.25 -3.51 13.62
CA VAL A 406 6.68 -2.47 14.56
C VAL A 406 8.19 -2.33 14.55
N ASP A 407 8.71 -1.14 14.24
CA ASP A 407 10.14 -0.87 14.28
C ASP A 407 10.54 -0.25 15.62
N PHE A 408 11.22 -1.03 16.45
CA PHE A 408 11.79 -0.59 17.72
C PHE A 408 13.22 -0.03 17.58
N GLY A 409 13.79 -0.03 16.39
CA GLY A 409 15.14 0.44 16.16
C GLY A 409 16.14 -0.23 17.11
N THR A 410 16.88 0.56 17.90
CA THR A 410 17.93 0.04 18.80
C THR A 410 17.34 -0.81 19.91
N ALA A 411 16.42 -0.30 20.67
CA ALA A 411 15.63 -1.04 21.68
C ALA A 411 14.58 -0.14 22.34
N ALA A 412 13.41 -0.70 22.65
CA ALA A 412 12.51 -0.11 23.62
C ALA A 412 12.93 -0.48 25.05
N THR A 413 12.82 0.47 25.95
CA THR A 413 13.16 0.32 27.38
C THR A 413 11.93 0.40 28.28
N GLY A 414 10.88 1.07 27.83
CA GLY A 414 9.67 1.30 28.59
C GLY A 414 8.41 1.20 27.75
N PHE A 415 7.29 0.93 28.42
CA PHE A 415 5.93 1.02 27.88
C PHE A 415 5.11 1.88 28.81
N THR A 416 4.44 2.87 28.26
CA THR A 416 3.56 3.78 28.98
C THR A 416 2.13 3.62 28.49
N VAL A 417 1.19 3.57 29.42
CA VAL A 417 -0.24 3.44 29.11
C VAL A 417 -1.09 4.32 30.01
N GLU A 418 -2.02 5.06 29.41
CA GLU A 418 -3.08 5.77 30.12
C GLU A 418 -4.31 4.88 30.23
N ALA A 419 -4.61 4.45 31.46
CA ALA A 419 -5.70 3.53 31.71
C ALA A 419 -6.40 3.82 33.03
N SER A 420 -7.67 3.47 33.11
CA SER A 420 -8.42 3.37 34.35
C SER A 420 -8.56 1.92 34.79
N SER A 421 -8.55 1.66 36.08
CA SER A 421 -8.75 0.35 36.66
C SER A 421 -9.66 0.43 37.89
N ALA A 422 -10.83 -0.20 37.83
CA ALA A 422 -11.78 -0.26 38.95
C ALA A 422 -11.58 -1.50 39.84
N ALA A 423 -10.53 -2.28 39.61
CA ALA A 423 -10.18 -3.49 40.39
C ALA A 423 -8.67 -3.67 40.43
N ASP A 424 -8.20 -4.36 41.48
CA ASP A 424 -6.79 -4.77 41.57
C ASP A 424 -6.48 -5.93 40.61
N GLY A 425 -5.22 -6.04 40.20
CA GLY A 425 -4.71 -7.15 39.39
C GLY A 425 -4.93 -7.01 37.89
N ASN A 426 -5.52 -5.92 37.42
CA ASN A 426 -5.55 -5.60 36.01
C ASN A 426 -4.14 -5.31 35.49
N LYS A 427 -3.76 -5.92 34.36
CA LYS A 427 -2.44 -5.76 33.74
C LYS A 427 -2.48 -5.90 32.22
N ILE A 428 -1.47 -5.37 31.58
CA ILE A 428 -1.22 -5.53 30.15
C ILE A 428 0.10 -6.28 29.98
N GLU A 429 0.09 -7.40 29.27
CA GLU A 429 1.29 -8.13 28.89
C GLU A 429 1.70 -7.73 27.46
N ILE A 430 2.94 -7.32 27.29
CA ILE A 430 3.54 -6.98 26.00
C ILE A 430 4.22 -8.24 25.47
N ARG A 431 3.77 -8.76 24.34
CA ARG A 431 4.22 -10.03 23.78
C ARG A 431 4.56 -9.92 22.30
N THR A 432 5.44 -10.80 21.81
CA THR A 432 5.82 -10.86 20.40
C THR A 432 5.47 -12.21 19.78
N GLY A 433 5.15 -12.22 18.49
CA GLY A 433 4.84 -13.41 17.68
C GLY A 433 3.40 -13.92 17.83
N SER A 434 2.84 -13.93 19.05
CA SER A 434 1.44 -14.28 19.30
C SER A 434 0.97 -13.75 20.65
N ALA A 435 -0.33 -13.79 20.93
CA ALA A 435 -0.90 -13.42 22.23
C ALA A 435 -0.39 -14.31 23.39
N SER A 436 0.14 -15.49 23.12
CA SER A 436 0.83 -16.37 24.08
C SER A 436 2.34 -16.48 23.81
N GLY A 437 2.87 -15.66 22.91
CA GLY A 437 4.28 -15.69 22.50
C GLY A 437 5.23 -15.11 23.55
N THR A 438 6.43 -14.72 23.11
CA THR A 438 7.48 -14.25 24.02
C THR A 438 7.04 -13.02 24.80
N LEU A 439 7.15 -13.07 26.12
CA LEU A 439 6.82 -11.95 27.01
C LEU A 439 7.99 -10.95 27.03
N ALA A 440 7.72 -9.72 26.62
CA ALA A 440 8.68 -8.61 26.65
C ALA A 440 8.53 -7.71 27.88
N GLY A 441 7.33 -7.67 28.48
CA GLY A 441 7.05 -6.89 29.67
C GLY A 441 5.65 -7.11 30.22
N THR A 442 5.42 -6.65 31.45
CA THR A 442 4.10 -6.68 32.11
C THR A 442 3.85 -5.35 32.78
N CYS A 443 2.78 -4.68 32.39
CA CYS A 443 2.36 -3.42 32.99
C CYS A 443 1.15 -3.65 33.91
N THR A 444 1.39 -3.61 35.22
CA THR A 444 0.32 -3.68 36.23
C THR A 444 -0.32 -2.31 36.40
N LEU A 445 -1.63 -2.23 36.24
CA LEU A 445 -2.37 -0.98 36.32
C LEU A 445 -2.67 -0.60 37.78
N LYS A 446 -2.51 0.68 38.09
CA LYS A 446 -2.97 1.24 39.37
C LYS A 446 -4.49 1.14 39.47
N ASN A 447 -4.96 0.64 40.60
CA ASN A 447 -6.39 0.72 40.90
C ASN A 447 -6.78 2.19 41.13
N THR A 448 -7.60 2.73 40.23
CA THR A 448 -8.08 4.11 40.30
C THR A 448 -9.44 4.22 41.02
N GLY A 449 -10.01 3.08 41.44
CA GLY A 449 -11.32 3.02 42.08
C GLY A 449 -12.51 3.34 41.17
N SER A 450 -12.24 3.67 39.91
CA SER A 450 -13.29 4.14 38.98
C SER A 450 -12.91 3.82 37.53
N LYS A 451 -13.92 3.53 36.72
CA LYS A 451 -13.80 3.36 35.26
C LYS A 451 -13.52 4.68 34.50
N ASN A 452 -13.73 5.82 35.14
CA ASN A 452 -13.64 7.13 34.52
C ASN A 452 -12.43 7.97 35.04
N THR A 453 -11.67 7.42 35.97
CA THR A 453 -10.46 8.06 36.49
C THR A 453 -9.23 7.38 35.88
N TYR A 454 -8.56 8.06 34.99
CA TYR A 454 -7.40 7.54 34.31
C TYR A 454 -6.10 7.89 35.06
N ALA A 455 -5.14 7.00 34.95
CA ALA A 455 -3.78 7.20 35.44
C ALA A 455 -2.76 6.70 34.41
N GLU A 456 -1.63 7.37 34.35
CA GLU A 456 -0.48 6.90 33.61
C GLU A 456 0.19 5.77 34.38
N ASN A 457 0.50 4.67 33.67
CA ASN A 457 1.20 3.52 34.19
C ASN A 457 2.43 3.27 33.30
N LYS A 458 3.61 3.19 33.94
CA LYS A 458 4.87 2.91 33.25
C LYS A 458 5.44 1.57 33.67
N CYS A 459 6.04 0.87 32.76
CA CYS A 459 6.66 -0.43 33.01
C CYS A 459 7.85 -0.67 32.09
N GLU A 460 8.83 -1.41 32.58
CA GLU A 460 9.99 -1.80 31.79
C GLU A 460 9.60 -2.88 30.78
N VAL A 461 10.22 -2.80 29.60
CA VAL A 461 10.17 -3.84 28.56
C VAL A 461 11.58 -4.23 28.16
N SER A 462 11.74 -5.43 27.66
CA SER A 462 13.02 -5.95 27.21
C SER A 462 12.86 -6.87 25.99
N GLY A 463 13.92 -6.98 25.20
CA GLY A 463 13.93 -7.86 24.02
C GLY A 463 13.19 -7.30 22.81
N LEU A 464 12.67 -6.06 22.87
CA LEU A 464 12.05 -5.35 21.75
C LEU A 464 13.11 -4.52 21.04
N LYS A 465 13.55 -4.95 19.88
CA LYS A 465 14.56 -4.29 19.05
C LYS A 465 14.38 -4.66 17.58
N GLY A 466 14.80 -3.77 16.68
CA GLY A 466 14.60 -3.94 15.25
C GLY A 466 13.10 -4.09 14.91
N ILE A 467 12.82 -4.72 13.80
CA ILE A 467 11.45 -4.94 13.36
C ILE A 467 10.82 -6.14 14.07
N VAL A 468 9.70 -5.91 14.72
CA VAL A 468 8.85 -6.93 15.34
C VAL A 468 7.60 -7.08 14.48
N ASN A 469 7.54 -8.12 13.67
CA ASN A 469 6.44 -8.36 12.71
C ASN A 469 5.06 -8.39 13.38
N GLN A 470 4.95 -8.91 14.60
CA GLN A 470 3.71 -8.98 15.36
C GLN A 470 3.94 -8.66 16.83
N LEU A 471 3.45 -7.51 17.25
CA LEU A 471 3.41 -7.09 18.64
C LEU A 471 1.97 -7.27 19.16
N PHE A 472 1.85 -7.84 20.37
CA PHE A 472 0.56 -8.03 21.02
C PHE A 472 0.53 -7.28 22.36
N LEU A 473 -0.52 -6.50 22.57
CA LEU A 473 -0.90 -5.99 23.88
C LEU A 473 -2.05 -6.89 24.41
N VAL A 474 -1.72 -7.74 25.38
CA VAL A 474 -2.63 -8.77 25.91
C VAL A 474 -3.17 -8.30 27.24
N PHE A 475 -4.46 -8.10 27.30
CA PHE A 475 -5.14 -7.58 28.49
C PHE A 475 -5.54 -8.71 29.44
N LYS A 476 -5.17 -8.58 30.70
CA LYS A 476 -5.45 -9.55 31.77
C LYS A 476 -6.14 -8.85 32.95
N GLY A 477 -7.23 -9.41 33.38
CA GLY A 477 -7.96 -8.92 34.54
C GLY A 477 -8.86 -10.02 35.13
N ASN A 478 -9.42 -9.76 36.31
CA ASN A 478 -10.26 -10.74 37.03
C ASN A 478 -11.74 -10.58 36.74
N GLN A 479 -12.16 -9.46 36.17
CA GLN A 479 -13.55 -9.14 35.88
C GLN A 479 -13.66 -8.33 34.60
N ASP A 480 -14.71 -8.58 33.82
CA ASP A 480 -15.01 -7.83 32.63
C ASP A 480 -15.29 -6.36 32.93
N SER A 481 -14.92 -5.49 31.99
CA SER A 481 -15.22 -4.05 32.05
C SER A 481 -14.73 -3.35 33.34
N THR A 482 -13.62 -3.80 33.93
CA THR A 482 -12.96 -3.12 35.05
C THR A 482 -11.73 -2.31 34.62
N MET A 483 -11.29 -2.50 33.37
CA MET A 483 -10.15 -1.82 32.76
C MET A 483 -10.65 -1.04 31.54
N TYR A 484 -10.25 0.24 31.43
CA TYR A 484 -10.49 1.09 30.27
C TYR A 484 -9.17 1.69 29.83
N VAL A 485 -8.73 1.45 28.61
CA VAL A 485 -7.46 1.92 28.08
C VAL A 485 -7.72 3.06 27.09
N LYS A 486 -7.04 4.17 27.29
CA LYS A 486 -7.22 5.39 26.50
C LYS A 486 -6.14 5.57 25.45
N ALA A 487 -4.88 5.38 25.85
CA ALA A 487 -3.75 5.54 24.97
C ALA A 487 -2.53 4.76 25.47
N TRP A 488 -1.58 4.51 24.58
CA TRP A 488 -0.32 3.83 24.88
C TRP A 488 0.82 4.32 23.97
N GLY A 489 2.06 4.07 24.40
CA GLY A 489 3.28 4.33 23.64
C GLY A 489 4.46 3.63 24.27
N PHE A 490 5.57 3.57 23.54
CA PHE A 490 6.82 3.01 24.04
C PHE A 490 7.83 4.11 24.35
N GLU A 491 8.79 3.79 25.22
CA GLU A 491 9.93 4.63 25.53
C GLU A 491 11.21 3.92 25.07
N GLY A 492 12.13 4.65 24.45
CA GLY A 492 13.37 4.09 23.94
C GLY A 492 14.27 5.16 23.35
N SER A 493 15.36 4.74 22.76
CA SER A 493 16.33 5.66 22.15
C SER A 493 15.89 6.20 20.77
N GLY A 494 14.62 6.04 20.42
CA GLY A 494 14.08 6.41 19.12
C GLY A 494 14.35 5.36 18.06
N THR A 495 13.66 5.47 16.93
CA THR A 495 14.00 4.70 15.75
C THR A 495 15.49 4.91 15.46
N THR A 496 16.26 3.84 15.36
CA THR A 496 17.50 3.93 14.59
C THR A 496 17.04 4.43 13.23
N PRO A 497 17.64 5.49 12.70
CA PRO A 497 17.40 5.78 11.28
C PRO A 497 17.59 4.45 10.54
N PRO A 498 16.72 4.06 9.63
CA PRO A 498 16.92 2.85 8.85
C PRO A 498 18.40 2.81 8.47
N GLU A 499 19.05 1.63 8.61
CA GLU A 499 20.45 1.50 8.21
C GLU A 499 20.59 2.22 6.87
N PRO A 500 21.52 3.17 6.74
CA PRO A 500 21.65 3.93 5.51
C PRO A 500 21.66 2.94 4.36
N GLN A 501 20.93 3.23 3.30
CA GLN A 501 20.92 2.37 2.13
C GLN A 501 22.36 2.06 1.72
N LYS A 502 22.66 0.81 1.49
CA LYS A 502 24.01 0.35 1.15
C LYS A 502 24.05 0.00 -0.33
N PRO A 503 24.85 0.71 -1.11
CA PRO A 503 25.00 0.37 -2.52
C PRO A 503 25.59 -1.03 -2.68
N PHE A 504 25.18 -1.73 -3.74
CA PHE A 504 25.73 -3.01 -4.13
C PHE A 504 27.27 -2.99 -4.17
N GLY A 505 27.89 -3.92 -3.47
CA GLY A 505 29.35 -3.97 -3.36
C GLY A 505 29.97 -2.78 -2.61
N GLY A 506 29.19 -2.01 -1.86
CA GLY A 506 29.64 -0.93 -1.00
C GLY A 506 30.08 0.36 -1.72
N LYS A 507 29.68 0.56 -2.99
CA LYS A 507 30.07 1.75 -3.76
C LYS A 507 28.90 2.28 -4.58
N ALA A 508 28.54 3.54 -4.38
CA ALA A 508 27.55 4.25 -5.18
C ALA A 508 27.91 4.24 -6.68
N TRP A 509 26.88 4.15 -7.52
CA TRP A 509 27.01 4.26 -8.97
C TRP A 509 27.30 5.70 -9.37
N GLU A 510 28.31 5.90 -10.20
CA GLU A 510 28.70 7.25 -10.65
C GLU A 510 27.83 7.72 -11.83
N ILE A 511 27.25 8.92 -11.70
CA ILE A 511 26.56 9.60 -12.81
C ILE A 511 27.37 10.86 -13.20
N PRO A 512 27.75 11.03 -14.51
CA PRO A 512 27.40 10.19 -15.66
C PRO A 512 28.06 8.82 -15.60
N GLY A 513 27.36 7.81 -16.11
CA GLY A 513 27.82 6.43 -16.12
C GLY A 513 26.69 5.42 -16.24
N LYS A 514 27.07 4.15 -16.29
CA LYS A 514 26.19 3.00 -16.48
C LYS A 514 25.89 2.31 -15.15
N ILE A 515 24.63 1.97 -14.94
CA ILE A 515 24.10 1.21 -13.79
C ILE A 515 23.60 -0.11 -14.32
N GLU A 516 24.15 -1.22 -13.84
CA GLU A 516 23.70 -2.57 -14.17
C GLU A 516 22.52 -2.92 -13.27
N MET A 517 21.38 -3.28 -13.87
CA MET A 517 20.09 -3.33 -13.15
C MET A 517 19.97 -4.49 -12.17
N GLU A 518 20.68 -5.59 -12.39
CA GLU A 518 20.74 -6.71 -11.44
C GLU A 518 21.50 -6.38 -10.14
N ASN A 519 22.24 -5.27 -10.13
CA ASN A 519 23.07 -4.84 -9.01
C ASN A 519 22.42 -3.70 -8.22
N PHE A 520 21.15 -3.86 -7.88
CA PHE A 520 20.44 -2.96 -6.96
C PHE A 520 21.04 -3.00 -5.55
N ASP A 521 20.75 -2.03 -4.73
CA ASP A 521 21.34 -1.86 -3.40
C ASP A 521 21.11 -3.07 -2.48
N GLU A 522 21.86 -3.16 -1.40
CA GLU A 522 21.86 -4.36 -0.54
C GLU A 522 20.50 -4.54 0.15
N PRO A 523 19.92 -5.75 0.10
CA PRO A 523 18.67 -6.07 0.80
C PRO A 523 18.74 -5.80 2.30
N GLY A 524 17.62 -5.42 2.91
CA GLY A 524 17.52 -5.09 4.33
C GLY A 524 18.12 -3.73 4.69
N THR A 525 18.43 -2.90 3.69
CA THR A 525 18.90 -1.52 3.88
C THR A 525 18.07 -0.59 3.00
N GLY A 526 17.85 0.64 3.44
CA GLY A 526 17.19 1.65 2.62
C GLY A 526 15.85 2.15 3.14
N ARG A 527 15.20 2.97 2.32
CA ARG A 527 13.97 3.69 2.65
C ARG A 527 12.70 3.09 2.06
N GLY A 528 12.82 1.99 1.35
CA GLY A 528 11.69 1.32 0.71
C GLY A 528 10.58 0.97 1.71
N ALA A 529 9.40 0.70 1.23
CA ALA A 529 8.29 0.23 2.05
C ALA A 529 8.72 -0.99 2.85
N GLY A 530 9.03 -0.80 4.12
CA GLY A 530 9.47 -1.88 5.01
C GLY A 530 10.98 -2.08 5.16
N VAL A 531 11.83 -1.05 4.88
CA VAL A 531 13.30 -1.13 5.07
C VAL A 531 13.97 -2.05 4.04
N ASP A 532 13.65 -1.88 2.77
CA ASP A 532 14.27 -2.65 1.70
C ASP A 532 14.65 -1.76 0.52
N SER A 533 15.63 -2.19 -0.25
CA SER A 533 16.11 -1.52 -1.46
C SER A 533 15.41 -2.03 -2.74
N TYR A 534 14.40 -2.87 -2.57
CA TYR A 534 13.63 -3.46 -3.68
C TYR A 534 12.21 -3.83 -3.23
N SER A 535 11.35 -4.05 -4.19
CA SER A 535 10.04 -4.69 -4.00
C SER A 535 9.76 -5.61 -5.17
N ASP A 536 9.47 -6.85 -4.87
CA ASP A 536 9.03 -7.87 -5.79
C ASP A 536 7.66 -8.40 -5.38
N ASN A 537 6.80 -8.71 -6.34
CA ASN A 537 5.41 -9.10 -6.09
C ASN A 537 5.27 -10.56 -5.63
N ASP A 538 6.29 -11.38 -5.83
CA ASP A 538 6.33 -12.75 -5.34
C ASP A 538 7.69 -13.10 -4.72
N SER A 539 7.89 -14.32 -4.30
CA SER A 539 9.12 -14.77 -3.62
C SER A 539 9.97 -15.70 -4.48
N ASP A 540 9.51 -16.01 -5.69
CA ASP A 540 10.11 -16.98 -6.57
C ASP A 540 11.01 -16.29 -7.61
N ASP A 541 12.30 -16.57 -7.62
CA ASP A 541 13.23 -16.11 -8.66
C ASP A 541 13.13 -17.03 -9.90
N HIS A 542 12.29 -16.64 -10.86
CA HIS A 542 12.12 -17.35 -12.13
C HIS A 542 13.38 -17.28 -13.01
N GLY A 543 14.27 -16.34 -12.76
CA GLY A 543 15.56 -16.21 -13.44
C GLY A 543 16.60 -17.28 -13.03
N ALA A 544 16.43 -17.87 -11.86
CA ALA A 544 17.39 -18.81 -11.27
C ALA A 544 17.68 -20.03 -12.16
N GLU A 545 16.70 -20.53 -12.91
CA GLU A 545 16.89 -21.66 -13.84
C GLU A 545 17.95 -21.37 -14.89
N SER A 546 18.01 -20.13 -15.40
CA SER A 546 19.01 -19.68 -16.38
C SER A 546 20.44 -19.71 -15.82
N ASN A 547 20.58 -19.68 -14.49
CA ASN A 547 21.85 -19.70 -13.76
C ASN A 547 22.11 -21.07 -13.05
N GLY A 548 21.51 -22.14 -13.54
CA GLY A 548 21.68 -23.49 -13.01
C GLY A 548 20.99 -23.69 -11.65
N GLY A 549 19.84 -23.07 -11.44
CA GLY A 549 19.02 -23.18 -10.24
C GLY A 549 19.53 -22.35 -9.05
N LYS A 550 20.28 -21.29 -9.31
CA LYS A 550 20.80 -20.39 -8.28
C LYS A 550 20.39 -18.95 -8.57
N SER A 551 19.74 -18.34 -7.62
CA SER A 551 19.47 -16.91 -7.65
C SER A 551 20.74 -16.08 -7.68
N TYR A 552 20.77 -15.01 -8.48
CA TYR A 552 21.88 -14.05 -8.49
C TYR A 552 21.86 -13.21 -7.23
N ARG A 553 20.69 -12.78 -6.76
CA ARG A 553 20.45 -12.05 -5.50
C ARG A 553 19.66 -12.96 -4.56
N GLU A 554 20.39 -13.85 -3.85
CA GLU A 554 19.79 -14.89 -3.01
C GLU A 554 18.87 -14.28 -1.94
N GLY A 555 17.63 -14.78 -1.85
CA GLY A 555 16.64 -14.40 -0.85
C GLY A 555 15.81 -13.16 -1.18
N THR A 556 15.94 -12.57 -2.37
CA THR A 556 15.16 -11.38 -2.77
C THR A 556 13.89 -11.69 -3.54
N GLY A 557 13.81 -12.83 -4.22
CA GLY A 557 12.74 -13.13 -5.19
C GLY A 557 12.90 -12.42 -6.53
N VAL A 558 13.70 -11.36 -6.63
CA VAL A 558 13.86 -10.58 -7.87
C VAL A 558 14.37 -11.47 -9.00
N ASP A 559 13.64 -11.45 -10.11
CA ASP A 559 13.87 -12.29 -11.29
C ASP A 559 15.08 -11.83 -12.10
N ILE A 560 16.22 -12.46 -11.89
CA ILE A 560 17.46 -12.11 -12.59
C ILE A 560 17.92 -13.23 -13.48
N TYR A 561 17.87 -12.98 -14.78
CA TYR A 561 18.25 -13.91 -15.83
C TYR A 561 19.72 -13.82 -16.19
N LYS A 562 20.34 -14.97 -16.36
CA LYS A 562 21.66 -15.05 -16.94
C LYS A 562 21.59 -15.14 -18.46
N LYS A 563 21.94 -14.09 -19.14
CA LYS A 563 22.09 -14.03 -20.60
C LYS A 563 23.56 -14.26 -21.03
N ALA A 564 23.81 -14.31 -22.33
CA ALA A 564 25.18 -14.52 -22.86
C ALA A 564 26.11 -13.34 -22.52
N THR A 565 25.59 -12.15 -22.31
CA THR A 565 26.31 -10.90 -22.09
C THR A 565 26.43 -10.50 -20.62
N GLY A 566 25.62 -11.07 -19.74
CA GLY A 566 25.59 -10.69 -18.32
C GLY A 566 24.34 -11.21 -17.62
N TYR A 567 23.87 -10.45 -16.66
CA TYR A 567 22.59 -10.67 -15.99
C TYR A 567 21.63 -9.54 -16.36
N VAL A 568 20.35 -9.81 -16.37
CA VAL A 568 19.29 -8.85 -16.65
C VAL A 568 18.14 -9.09 -15.67
N VAL A 569 17.42 -8.03 -15.33
CA VAL A 569 16.18 -8.14 -14.56
C VAL A 569 15.04 -8.36 -15.55
N GLY A 570 14.25 -9.39 -15.34
CA GLY A 570 13.12 -9.74 -16.20
C GLY A 570 11.92 -10.25 -15.39
N TYR A 571 10.90 -10.77 -16.05
CA TYR A 571 9.62 -11.25 -15.46
C TYR A 571 8.89 -10.24 -14.57
N ASN A 572 9.38 -9.02 -14.53
CA ASN A 572 8.86 -7.97 -13.66
C ASN A 572 7.39 -7.62 -13.95
N GLN A 573 6.69 -7.21 -12.92
CA GLN A 573 5.28 -6.84 -12.94
C GLN A 573 5.09 -5.39 -12.49
N ALA A 574 4.01 -4.77 -12.95
CA ALA A 574 3.70 -3.39 -12.59
C ALA A 574 3.57 -3.23 -11.05
N GLY A 575 4.29 -2.24 -10.53
CA GLY A 575 4.36 -1.95 -9.09
C GLY A 575 5.64 -2.44 -8.42
N GLU A 576 6.44 -3.29 -9.07
CA GLU A 576 7.77 -3.68 -8.59
C GLU A 576 8.76 -2.53 -8.77
N TRP A 577 9.78 -2.50 -7.92
CA TRP A 577 10.81 -1.47 -8.00
C TRP A 577 12.14 -1.92 -7.42
N LEU A 578 13.22 -1.29 -7.92
CA LEU A 578 14.60 -1.48 -7.47
C LEU A 578 15.24 -0.13 -7.19
N GLU A 579 16.09 -0.04 -6.18
CA GLU A 579 16.80 1.17 -5.80
C GLU A 579 18.32 1.04 -5.96
N TYR A 580 18.93 2.17 -6.29
CA TYR A 580 20.36 2.28 -6.54
C TYR A 580 20.89 3.53 -5.87
N THR A 581 21.86 3.40 -4.99
CA THR A 581 22.63 4.56 -4.51
C THR A 581 23.51 5.09 -5.64
N VAL A 582 23.28 6.31 -6.03
CA VAL A 582 24.01 6.99 -7.11
C VAL A 582 24.77 8.22 -6.59
N ASN A 583 25.92 8.52 -7.18
CA ASN A 583 26.67 9.75 -6.94
C ASN A 583 26.71 10.59 -8.21
N VAL A 584 25.91 11.64 -8.25
CA VAL A 584 25.83 12.58 -9.36
C VAL A 584 26.95 13.60 -9.23
N LYS A 585 27.92 13.58 -10.15
CA LYS A 585 29.14 14.42 -10.07
C LYS A 585 28.83 15.91 -10.14
N GLU A 586 27.91 16.30 -11.01
CA GLU A 586 27.55 17.69 -11.24
C GLU A 586 26.03 17.80 -11.39
N ALA A 587 25.41 18.80 -10.76
CA ALA A 587 24.01 19.10 -11.00
C ALA A 587 23.78 19.59 -12.42
N GLY A 588 22.73 19.12 -13.09
CA GLY A 588 22.43 19.58 -14.45
C GLY A 588 21.56 18.61 -15.23
N ASP A 589 21.50 18.88 -16.54
CA ASP A 589 20.72 18.03 -17.45
C ASP A 589 21.57 16.84 -17.93
N TYR A 590 20.89 15.69 -17.98
CA TYR A 590 21.43 14.43 -18.47
C TYR A 590 20.46 13.80 -19.46
N THR A 591 21.01 13.00 -20.37
CA THR A 591 20.22 12.08 -21.18
C THR A 591 20.38 10.68 -20.61
N MET A 592 19.27 10.10 -20.14
CA MET A 592 19.19 8.72 -19.68
C MET A 592 18.91 7.82 -20.88
N TYR A 593 19.60 6.70 -20.96
CA TYR A 593 19.37 5.61 -21.90
C TYR A 593 19.16 4.32 -21.10
N ALA A 594 18.14 3.53 -21.45
CA ALA A 594 17.93 2.21 -20.89
C ALA A 594 17.94 1.15 -21.99
N ALA A 595 18.64 0.04 -21.74
CA ALA A 595 18.65 -1.13 -22.62
C ALA A 595 17.53 -2.08 -22.17
N VAL A 596 16.49 -2.20 -22.98
CA VAL A 596 15.25 -2.92 -22.63
C VAL A 596 14.79 -3.83 -23.77
N ALA A 597 14.14 -4.94 -23.42
CA ALA A 597 13.52 -5.84 -24.38
C ALA A 597 12.14 -6.29 -23.88
N SER A 598 11.16 -6.35 -24.75
CA SER A 598 9.84 -6.89 -24.39
C SER A 598 9.10 -7.45 -25.58
N ALA A 599 8.42 -8.57 -25.37
CA ALA A 599 7.40 -9.09 -26.29
C ALA A 599 5.99 -8.57 -25.97
N ASN A 600 5.82 -7.78 -24.89
CA ASN A 600 4.55 -7.23 -24.46
C ASN A 600 4.37 -5.78 -24.91
N ALA A 601 3.16 -5.42 -25.33
CA ALA A 601 2.84 -4.07 -25.81
C ALA A 601 2.61 -3.04 -24.69
N THR A 602 2.44 -3.51 -23.45
CA THR A 602 2.12 -2.67 -22.28
C THR A 602 3.28 -2.49 -21.31
N SER A 603 4.47 -2.97 -21.65
CA SER A 603 5.66 -2.84 -20.81
C SER A 603 6.11 -1.40 -20.67
N GLY A 604 6.51 -1.01 -19.47
CA GLY A 604 6.96 0.35 -19.19
C GLY A 604 7.60 0.49 -17.81
N PHE A 605 8.30 1.61 -17.61
CA PHE A 605 8.90 1.95 -16.32
C PHE A 605 8.95 3.45 -16.08
N GLN A 606 9.22 3.86 -14.86
CA GLN A 606 9.43 5.25 -14.44
C GLN A 606 10.64 5.35 -13.52
N LEU A 607 11.37 6.47 -13.59
CA LEU A 607 12.48 6.77 -12.69
C LEU A 607 12.13 7.90 -11.73
N SER A 608 12.53 7.74 -10.47
CA SER A 608 12.52 8.81 -9.47
C SER A 608 13.89 8.93 -8.79
N ILE A 609 14.18 10.10 -8.23
CA ILE A 609 15.36 10.37 -7.39
C ILE A 609 14.88 10.98 -6.08
N ASP A 610 15.30 10.42 -4.94
CA ASP A 610 14.85 10.81 -3.59
C ASP A 610 13.32 10.99 -3.55
N ASP A 611 12.60 9.97 -4.03
CA ASP A 611 11.13 9.88 -4.11
C ASP A 611 10.44 10.92 -5.04
N LYS A 612 11.21 11.67 -5.85
CA LYS A 612 10.66 12.60 -6.84
C LYS A 612 10.83 12.04 -8.25
N ASN A 613 9.74 11.91 -8.97
CA ASN A 613 9.77 11.46 -10.36
C ASN A 613 10.64 12.40 -11.20
N ILE A 614 11.60 11.82 -11.93
CA ILE A 614 12.49 12.52 -12.87
C ILE A 614 12.17 12.20 -14.32
N THR A 615 11.29 11.20 -14.54
CA THR A 615 10.76 10.90 -15.87
C THR A 615 9.23 10.81 -15.81
N GLU A 616 8.57 11.02 -16.94
CA GLU A 616 7.26 10.44 -17.17
C GLU A 616 7.41 8.92 -17.35
N GLU A 617 6.29 8.20 -17.48
CA GLU A 617 6.33 6.79 -17.83
C GLU A 617 7.01 6.57 -19.19
N ILE A 618 7.98 5.67 -19.22
CA ILE A 618 8.75 5.33 -20.43
C ILE A 618 8.24 3.99 -20.94
N ALA A 619 7.53 4.02 -22.08
CA ALA A 619 7.07 2.79 -22.73
C ALA A 619 8.25 2.01 -23.33
N VAL A 620 8.23 0.70 -23.13
CA VAL A 620 9.19 -0.24 -23.73
C VAL A 620 8.66 -0.69 -25.09
N PRO A 621 9.45 -0.53 -26.19
CA PRO A 621 9.04 -1.00 -27.50
C PRO A 621 8.81 -2.51 -27.51
N LYS A 622 7.67 -2.93 -28.07
CA LYS A 622 7.40 -4.34 -28.30
C LYS A 622 8.24 -4.87 -29.44
N ASN A 623 8.94 -5.97 -29.21
CA ASN A 623 9.68 -6.71 -30.24
C ASN A 623 8.72 -7.52 -31.13
N ASP A 624 9.16 -7.81 -32.36
CA ASP A 624 8.44 -8.71 -33.25
C ASP A 624 8.59 -10.16 -32.78
N GLY A 625 7.51 -10.91 -32.83
CA GLY A 625 7.43 -12.31 -32.39
C GLY A 625 6.73 -12.49 -31.03
N GLU A 626 6.30 -13.73 -30.77
CA GLU A 626 5.82 -14.16 -29.45
C GLU A 626 7.05 -14.54 -28.61
N GLU A 627 7.15 -14.02 -27.39
CA GLU A 627 8.26 -14.31 -26.44
C GLU A 627 9.65 -13.78 -26.85
N ASN A 628 9.76 -12.70 -27.64
CA ASN A 628 11.06 -12.12 -27.98
C ASN A 628 11.54 -11.10 -26.92
N PHE A 629 12.27 -11.57 -25.91
CA PHE A 629 12.94 -10.79 -24.86
C PHE A 629 14.46 -10.71 -25.05
N ASP A 630 15.00 -11.06 -26.23
CA ASP A 630 16.43 -11.06 -26.50
C ASP A 630 16.90 -9.92 -27.41
N ASP A 631 15.99 -9.27 -28.12
CA ASP A 631 16.29 -8.11 -28.97
C ASP A 631 16.15 -6.80 -28.16
N TYR A 632 17.29 -6.31 -27.66
CA TYR A 632 17.32 -5.08 -26.84
C TYR A 632 17.19 -3.83 -27.69
N ASN A 633 16.33 -2.94 -27.20
CA ASN A 633 16.13 -1.58 -27.72
C ASN A 633 16.71 -0.57 -26.73
N LYS A 634 17.19 0.59 -27.23
CA LYS A 634 17.52 1.73 -26.37
C LYS A 634 16.35 2.70 -26.34
N VAL A 635 15.77 2.87 -25.16
CA VAL A 635 14.84 3.98 -24.88
C VAL A 635 15.59 5.10 -24.19
N LYS A 636 15.14 6.36 -24.32
CA LYS A 636 15.82 7.52 -23.71
C LYS A 636 14.83 8.53 -23.14
N ALA A 637 15.30 9.25 -22.12
CA ALA A 637 14.63 10.42 -21.58
C ALA A 637 15.65 11.50 -21.18
N ASN A 638 15.26 12.77 -21.25
CA ASN A 638 16.05 13.85 -20.66
C ASN A 638 15.61 14.03 -19.19
N VAL A 639 16.58 14.12 -18.29
CA VAL A 639 16.35 14.28 -16.86
C VAL A 639 17.24 15.39 -16.31
N THR A 640 16.81 16.05 -15.23
CA THR A 640 17.64 17.01 -14.50
C THR A 640 17.93 16.40 -13.12
N LEU A 641 19.22 16.27 -12.78
CA LEU A 641 19.67 15.64 -11.56
C LEU A 641 20.38 16.64 -10.64
N PRO A 642 20.18 16.58 -9.32
CA PRO A 642 20.97 17.31 -8.34
C PRO A 642 22.36 16.67 -8.18
N ALA A 643 23.37 17.42 -7.73
CA ALA A 643 24.70 16.89 -7.44
C ALA A 643 24.75 16.22 -6.06
N GLY A 644 25.56 15.18 -5.93
CA GLY A 644 25.79 14.47 -4.68
C GLY A 644 25.28 13.02 -4.70
N GLU A 645 25.22 12.43 -3.53
CA GLU A 645 24.70 11.07 -3.33
C GLU A 645 23.18 11.11 -3.18
N HIS A 646 22.49 10.27 -3.94
CA HIS A 646 21.03 10.20 -4.02
C HIS A 646 20.58 8.75 -4.17
N ILE A 647 19.29 8.50 -3.96
CA ILE A 647 18.64 7.22 -4.24
C ILE A 647 17.86 7.34 -5.55
N LEU A 648 18.30 6.60 -6.55
CA LEU A 648 17.59 6.42 -7.82
C LEU A 648 16.69 5.20 -7.69
N ARG A 649 15.38 5.35 -7.92
CA ARG A 649 14.44 4.23 -7.97
C ARG A 649 13.97 4.00 -9.41
N PHE A 650 14.03 2.76 -9.83
CA PHE A 650 13.41 2.23 -11.03
C PHE A 650 12.10 1.54 -10.62
N THR A 651 10.99 1.99 -11.17
CA THR A 651 9.65 1.42 -10.90
C THR A 651 9.06 0.87 -12.18
N VAL A 652 8.63 -0.38 -12.15
CA VAL A 652 7.92 -1.04 -13.25
C VAL A 652 6.50 -0.50 -13.32
N THR A 653 6.07 0.01 -14.48
CA THR A 653 4.72 0.55 -14.70
C THR A 653 3.88 -0.32 -15.64
N GLY A 654 4.52 -1.24 -16.35
CA GLY A 654 3.85 -2.20 -17.24
C GLY A 654 4.60 -3.52 -17.29
N ASP A 655 3.86 -4.62 -17.29
CA ASP A 655 4.36 -5.98 -17.09
C ASP A 655 5.29 -6.49 -18.21
N TRP A 656 6.18 -7.42 -17.85
CA TRP A 656 6.94 -8.29 -18.73
C TRP A 656 7.93 -7.56 -19.66
N MET A 657 8.99 -7.04 -19.08
CA MET A 657 10.16 -6.58 -19.83
C MET A 657 11.45 -7.13 -19.22
N ASP A 658 12.48 -7.24 -20.04
CA ASP A 658 13.85 -7.40 -19.58
C ASP A 658 14.55 -6.04 -19.60
N ILE A 659 15.31 -5.72 -18.56
CA ILE A 659 16.17 -4.55 -18.51
C ILE A 659 17.57 -4.95 -18.10
N ASP A 660 18.56 -4.52 -18.88
CA ASP A 660 19.98 -4.82 -18.69
C ASP A 660 20.65 -3.69 -17.89
N TYR A 661 20.61 -2.46 -18.41
CA TYR A 661 21.24 -1.33 -17.75
C TYR A 661 20.52 -0.01 -18.01
N ILE A 662 20.84 0.97 -17.16
CA ILE A 662 20.56 2.40 -17.40
C ILE A 662 21.87 3.15 -17.48
N ASN A 663 22.06 3.99 -18.53
CA ASN A 663 23.26 4.82 -18.72
C ASN A 663 22.88 6.31 -18.75
N PHE A 664 23.52 7.12 -17.91
CA PHE A 664 23.36 8.57 -17.89
C PHE A 664 24.52 9.26 -18.57
N VAL A 665 24.23 10.05 -19.61
CA VAL A 665 25.18 10.85 -20.35
C VAL A 665 24.95 12.33 -20.04
N ALA A 666 26.00 13.06 -19.70
CA ALA A 666 25.88 14.48 -19.36
C ALA A 666 25.40 15.31 -20.57
N GLY A 667 24.43 16.17 -20.34
CA GLY A 667 23.81 17.07 -21.33
C GLY A 667 22.45 16.57 -21.84
N LYS A 668 21.62 17.53 -22.21
CA LYS A 668 20.34 17.29 -22.85
C LYS A 668 20.51 16.81 -24.27
N ASP A 669 19.82 15.77 -24.67
CA ASP A 669 19.91 15.10 -25.97
C ASP A 669 21.34 14.65 -26.35
N ALA A 670 22.20 14.42 -25.34
CA ALA A 670 23.52 13.91 -25.52
C ALA A 670 23.49 12.50 -26.16
N ALA A 671 24.43 12.22 -27.05
CA ALA A 671 24.51 10.92 -27.72
C ALA A 671 25.12 9.86 -26.80
N ASP A 672 24.49 8.70 -26.70
CA ASP A 672 25.08 7.53 -26.05
C ASP A 672 26.08 6.86 -27.01
N SER A 673 27.31 6.73 -26.55
CA SER A 673 28.38 6.07 -27.30
C SER A 673 28.51 4.57 -26.96
N ASP A 674 27.80 4.07 -25.94
CA ASP A 674 27.88 2.67 -25.58
C ASP A 674 27.05 1.79 -26.53
N PRO A 675 27.66 0.73 -27.11
CA PRO A 675 26.93 -0.22 -27.94
C PRO A 675 25.94 -1.03 -27.06
N LEU A 676 24.79 -1.41 -27.61
CA LEU A 676 23.96 -2.46 -26.99
C LEU A 676 24.75 -3.76 -26.97
N GLU A 677 24.97 -4.33 -25.80
CA GLU A 677 25.53 -5.67 -25.67
C GLU A 677 24.46 -6.68 -26.13
N GLY A 678 24.81 -7.53 -27.10
CA GLY A 678 23.89 -8.59 -27.60
C GLY A 678 23.37 -8.43 -29.03
N THR A 679 23.50 -7.28 -29.65
CA THR A 679 23.10 -7.12 -31.06
C THR A 679 24.12 -7.76 -32.01
N THR A 680 23.68 -8.70 -32.85
CA THR A 680 24.44 -9.19 -34.00
C THR A 680 24.83 -8.02 -34.87
N ALA A 681 26.12 -7.84 -35.09
CA ALA A 681 26.71 -6.74 -35.80
C ALA A 681 26.00 -6.43 -37.12
N ILE A 682 25.53 -5.19 -37.26
CA ILE A 682 25.17 -4.63 -38.57
C ILE A 682 26.43 -4.61 -39.44
N LYS A 683 26.41 -5.39 -40.51
CA LYS A 683 27.49 -5.37 -41.53
C LYS A 683 27.63 -3.95 -42.08
N GLY A 684 28.74 -3.29 -41.76
CA GLY A 684 29.14 -2.13 -42.57
C GLY A 684 29.75 -0.90 -41.86
N VAL A 685 30.15 -0.93 -40.58
CA VAL A 685 30.86 0.19 -39.98
C VAL A 685 32.30 -0.20 -39.63
N LYS A 686 33.28 0.45 -40.23
CA LYS A 686 34.70 0.34 -39.86
C LYS A 686 34.88 0.93 -38.45
N LEU A 687 35.12 0.10 -37.46
CA LEU A 687 35.46 0.49 -36.09
C LEU A 687 36.86 1.16 -36.08
N ALA A 688 36.92 2.33 -35.45
CA ALA A 688 38.21 2.92 -35.02
C ALA A 688 38.84 1.99 -33.97
N SER A 689 40.16 1.85 -33.99
CA SER A 689 40.96 0.94 -33.18
C SER A 689 40.63 1.08 -31.68
N ALA A 690 40.11 0.01 -31.07
CA ALA A 690 39.90 -0.05 -29.63
C ALA A 690 41.24 0.04 -28.88
N SER A 691 41.31 0.90 -27.86
CA SER A 691 42.47 1.02 -26.98
C SER A 691 42.66 -0.29 -26.18
N THR A 692 43.85 -0.89 -26.26
CA THR A 692 44.22 -2.06 -25.46
C THR A 692 44.83 -1.63 -24.12
N ALA A 693 44.45 -2.31 -23.03
CA ALA A 693 45.06 -2.18 -21.72
C ALA A 693 46.16 -3.21 -21.50
N SER A 694 47.15 -2.89 -20.65
CA SER A 694 48.24 -3.80 -20.30
C SER A 694 47.85 -4.64 -19.06
N PHE A 695 48.19 -5.92 -19.13
CA PHE A 695 47.91 -6.89 -18.07
C PHE A 695 49.18 -7.63 -17.64
N ASP A 696 49.35 -7.84 -16.33
CA ASP A 696 50.39 -8.66 -15.74
C ASP A 696 49.79 -9.94 -15.17
N VAL A 697 50.48 -11.05 -15.31
CA VAL A 697 50.11 -12.30 -14.71
C VAL A 697 51.11 -12.69 -13.63
N PHE A 698 50.61 -13.11 -12.50
CA PHE A 698 51.36 -13.54 -11.34
C PHE A 698 51.03 -14.99 -11.00
N ASP A 699 51.99 -15.79 -10.55
CA ASP A 699 51.74 -17.04 -9.89
C ASP A 699 51.25 -16.81 -8.44
N LEU A 700 50.86 -17.89 -7.77
CA LEU A 700 50.37 -17.82 -6.39
C LEU A 700 51.43 -17.39 -5.36
N THR A 701 52.71 -17.36 -5.73
CA THR A 701 53.78 -16.83 -4.88
C THR A 701 53.97 -15.31 -5.04
N GLY A 702 53.19 -14.69 -5.93
CA GLY A 702 53.30 -13.26 -6.25
C GLY A 702 54.40 -12.95 -7.29
N LYS A 703 55.01 -13.93 -7.89
CA LYS A 703 56.01 -13.73 -8.94
C LYS A 703 55.33 -13.48 -10.26
N LYS A 704 55.70 -12.40 -10.94
CA LYS A 704 55.24 -12.05 -12.27
C LYS A 704 55.75 -13.07 -13.32
N VAL A 705 54.84 -13.66 -14.06
CA VAL A 705 55.13 -14.70 -15.03
C VAL A 705 54.93 -14.26 -16.48
N ALA A 706 54.11 -13.26 -16.74
CA ALA A 706 53.89 -12.69 -18.08
C ALA A 706 53.34 -11.26 -18.01
N SER A 707 53.48 -10.51 -19.13
CA SER A 707 52.77 -9.27 -19.42
C SER A 707 52.32 -9.28 -20.88
N PHE A 708 51.11 -8.77 -21.14
CA PHE A 708 50.55 -8.69 -22.48
C PHE A 708 49.47 -7.57 -22.55
N THR A 709 48.94 -7.32 -23.74
CA THR A 709 47.83 -6.37 -23.91
C THR A 709 46.58 -7.09 -24.39
N ALA A 710 45.44 -6.66 -23.88
CA ALA A 710 44.12 -7.13 -24.26
C ALA A 710 43.10 -5.97 -24.17
N ARG A 711 41.95 -6.12 -24.77
CA ARG A 711 40.89 -5.09 -24.75
C ARG A 711 40.26 -4.94 -23.38
N ASN A 712 40.12 -6.03 -22.68
CA ASN A 712 39.53 -6.06 -21.32
C ASN A 712 39.98 -7.30 -20.51
N MET A 713 39.58 -7.41 -19.25
CA MET A 713 39.97 -8.49 -18.37
C MET A 713 39.48 -9.87 -18.86
N THR A 714 38.28 -9.94 -19.47
CA THR A 714 37.71 -11.18 -20.01
C THR A 714 38.55 -11.71 -21.17
N GLU A 715 38.95 -10.84 -22.11
CA GLU A 715 39.84 -11.20 -23.21
C GLU A 715 41.21 -11.62 -22.68
N ALA A 716 41.76 -10.86 -21.71
CA ALA A 716 43.01 -11.20 -21.06
C ALA A 716 42.97 -12.59 -20.40
N SER A 717 41.90 -12.90 -19.72
CA SER A 717 41.67 -14.21 -19.09
C SER A 717 41.57 -15.32 -20.11
N LYS A 718 40.81 -15.15 -21.19
CA LYS A 718 40.67 -16.12 -22.29
C LYS A 718 42.01 -16.35 -23.03
N MET A 719 42.77 -15.27 -23.33
CA MET A 719 44.08 -15.36 -23.99
C MET A 719 45.08 -16.14 -23.14
N TRP A 720 45.03 -16.02 -21.83
CA TRP A 720 45.85 -16.78 -20.91
C TRP A 720 45.42 -18.23 -20.82
N GLN A 721 44.12 -18.51 -20.68
CA GLN A 721 43.57 -19.85 -20.55
C GLN A 721 43.81 -20.75 -21.77
N ASN A 722 43.65 -20.19 -22.97
CA ASN A 722 43.81 -20.93 -24.23
C ASN A 722 45.24 -21.02 -24.73
N GLY A 723 46.21 -20.55 -23.96
CA GLY A 723 47.65 -20.64 -24.30
C GLY A 723 48.14 -19.67 -25.36
N SER A 724 47.33 -18.62 -25.68
CA SER A 724 47.70 -17.60 -26.69
C SER A 724 48.84 -16.67 -26.25
N ILE A 725 49.22 -16.68 -24.98
CA ILE A 725 50.28 -15.82 -24.42
C ILE A 725 51.53 -16.62 -24.15
N LYS A 726 52.65 -16.13 -24.65
CA LYS A 726 53.96 -16.77 -24.42
C LYS A 726 54.30 -16.75 -22.94
N GLY A 727 54.51 -17.93 -22.36
CA GLY A 727 54.76 -18.11 -20.92
C GLY A 727 53.59 -18.78 -20.18
N SER A 728 52.41 -18.91 -20.82
CA SER A 728 51.28 -19.63 -20.23
C SER A 728 51.57 -21.09 -19.99
N GLU A 729 52.47 -21.72 -20.80
CA GLU A 729 52.94 -23.09 -20.64
C GLU A 729 53.78 -23.32 -19.37
N LYS A 730 54.32 -22.24 -18.76
CA LYS A 730 55.18 -22.30 -17.56
C LYS A 730 54.40 -22.15 -16.26
N ALA A 731 53.13 -21.77 -16.34
CA ALA A 731 52.29 -21.58 -15.16
C ALA A 731 51.12 -22.55 -15.20
N GLN A 732 51.34 -23.78 -14.65
CA GLN A 732 50.28 -24.75 -14.45
C GLN A 732 49.51 -24.43 -13.19
N GLY A 733 48.19 -24.39 -13.25
CA GLY A 733 47.31 -24.16 -12.10
C GLY A 733 46.62 -22.82 -12.07
N ILE A 734 46.54 -22.19 -10.92
CA ILE A 734 45.84 -20.92 -10.71
C ILE A 734 46.84 -19.76 -10.82
N CYS A 735 46.54 -18.77 -11.64
CA CYS A 735 47.27 -17.51 -11.75
C CYS A 735 46.37 -16.31 -11.47
N LEU A 736 46.98 -15.17 -11.12
CA LEU A 736 46.29 -13.89 -10.95
C LEU A 736 46.66 -12.99 -12.11
N ILE A 737 45.67 -12.45 -12.83
CA ILE A 737 45.85 -11.47 -13.90
C ILE A 737 45.44 -10.09 -13.35
N ARG A 738 46.33 -9.12 -13.43
CA ARG A 738 46.11 -7.74 -12.96
C ARG A 738 46.12 -6.78 -14.15
N ASN A 739 45.08 -5.94 -14.21
CA ASN A 739 45.00 -4.81 -15.15
C ASN A 739 45.82 -3.63 -14.60
N HIS A 740 46.71 -3.07 -15.41
CA HIS A 740 47.55 -1.93 -15.02
C HIS A 740 46.76 -0.64 -14.87
N ALA A 741 45.71 -0.44 -15.65
CA ALA A 741 44.99 0.83 -15.69
C ALA A 741 44.11 1.07 -14.46
N ASN A 742 43.45 0.02 -13.96
CA ASN A 742 42.50 0.13 -12.85
C ASN A 742 42.80 -0.77 -11.66
N GLY A 743 43.89 -1.55 -11.72
CA GLY A 743 44.29 -2.43 -10.62
C GLY A 743 43.47 -3.71 -10.44
N MET A 744 42.40 -3.93 -11.23
CA MET A 744 41.54 -5.12 -11.15
C MET A 744 42.40 -6.40 -11.27
N ILE A 745 42.04 -7.42 -10.46
CA ILE A 745 42.71 -8.72 -10.45
C ILE A 745 41.69 -9.81 -10.70
N ALA A 746 41.94 -10.67 -11.69
CA ALA A 746 41.16 -11.88 -11.92
C ALA A 746 41.97 -13.13 -11.58
N LYS A 747 41.31 -14.11 -10.93
CA LYS A 747 41.87 -15.44 -10.69
C LYS A 747 41.53 -16.36 -11.87
N VAL A 748 42.55 -16.87 -12.54
CA VAL A 748 42.36 -17.65 -13.75
C VAL A 748 43.02 -19.03 -13.58
N ARG A 749 42.34 -20.11 -13.99
CA ARG A 749 42.84 -21.46 -14.00
C ARG A 749 43.25 -21.82 -15.42
N THR A 750 44.51 -22.23 -15.63
CA THR A 750 44.93 -22.81 -16.91
C THR A 750 44.34 -24.20 -17.02
N THR A 751 43.57 -24.46 -18.06
CA THR A 751 43.10 -25.81 -18.43
C THR A 751 44.03 -26.39 -19.47
N LYS A 752 44.78 -27.39 -19.13
CA LYS A 752 45.28 -28.41 -20.06
C LYS A 752 44.61 -29.70 -19.77
#